data_7864d66e37728b8033dbf0bff73f0c0c
#
_entry.id   7864d66e37728b8033dbf0bff73f0c0c
#
_cell.length_a   1.000
_cell.length_b   1.000
_cell.length_c   1.000
_cell.angle_alpha   90.00
_cell.angle_beta   90.00
_cell.angle_gamma   90.00
#
_symmetry.space_group_name_H-M   'P 1'
#
loop_
_entity.id
_entity.type
_entity.pdbx_description
1 polymer ?
#
loop_
_entity_poly.entity_id
_entity_poly.type
_entity_poly.pdbx_seq_one_letter_code
_entity_poly.pdbx_strand_id
1 'polypeptide(L)'
;MYILLISLAFILLFLSLFESDSNSIEHSYLFDIRLATIKAFIGIAFFSYIICEILSLFNVFSFKYMLISWLLINGIIIYLYKEKIKLNVFSIFSQKVLIPKKERNIILFIFFIIILPLLLLAIFIPPNNWDSMAYHLPRVEHWIQNKNIYPFPTNIVRQVLTSPLSEYMIANFQVLADTDTFSNVVQFASFIFILFSGTLIFSLLKIGIRGQLFLLLALLSLPMMLFQATTTQTDLLASFFFISFILFALLIIQTEDNFKTNFIFLVLSLAFGILTKYHIAIFAAPIVLYLLFDLIKKKTNANTIFAVLISCLTIAIILVPLFARNIYFFGSIIGKDLFEENATIVNSTIAIQNMVSNSFKHIVDFISIPVNGYNNLLFSVNHSLHNIIGISENMPGNNWAGEAFTINNHLNEDTAGSIIHAVVIILSLVLVFKSKHKTKLLLLFAYCFIAFSLYGLLFRYTPFDIRLLLPVLILLIIISTYIIYTCITNKYIINALIFLFSIISIFPVYFNRAKPIIGNPFYLRRALTNSPKGDIDSKTLTLLPATKKEEILNNYILTDSIYRLNENLTQEQRKTLFKLEDSIGLFDFDKKTIFQKSRLDNYFTQNPAIRKNMDTLFSNISSANLAKNLIIGNPIYIDLKTEFDSYEYLVWVYAKAKFKNGFYVGNSDSLKYRSYSKNSIDPKLYNIEVSDKNKNWTIKYKN
;
A
#
# COMPACT_ATOMS: atom_id res chain seq x y z
N MET A 1 7.73 -20.66 -12.84
CA MET A 1 8.82 -21.53 -12.33
C MET A 1 9.96 -20.71 -11.69
N TYR A 2 10.48 -19.67 -12.35
CA TYR A 2 11.67 -18.92 -11.88
C TYR A 2 11.48 -18.08 -10.61
N ILE A 3 10.24 -17.71 -10.27
CA ILE A 3 9.91 -17.06 -8.98
C ILE A 3 10.32 -17.90 -7.76
N LEU A 4 10.34 -19.21 -7.90
CA LEU A 4 10.80 -20.11 -6.84
C LEU A 4 12.23 -19.79 -6.37
N LEU A 5 13.04 -19.09 -7.16
CA LEU A 5 14.38 -18.65 -6.75
C LEU A 5 14.33 -17.58 -5.64
N ILE A 6 13.36 -16.68 -5.70
CA ILE A 6 13.15 -15.69 -4.62
C ILE A 6 12.66 -16.39 -3.36
N SER A 7 11.72 -17.34 -3.51
CA SER A 7 11.23 -18.15 -2.39
C SER A 7 12.34 -19.01 -1.79
N LEU A 8 13.20 -19.60 -2.62
CA LEU A 8 14.37 -20.34 -2.18
C LEU A 8 15.35 -19.44 -1.41
N ALA A 9 15.65 -18.25 -1.94
CA ALA A 9 16.50 -17.28 -1.25
C ALA A 9 15.93 -16.89 0.13
N PHE A 10 14.60 -16.71 0.23
CA PHE A 10 13.94 -16.45 1.48
C PHE A 10 14.12 -17.61 2.48
N ILE A 11 13.91 -18.86 2.05
CA ILE A 11 14.09 -20.03 2.89
C ILE A 11 15.55 -20.17 3.32
N LEU A 12 16.50 -19.99 2.41
CA LEU A 12 17.93 -20.07 2.72
C LEU A 12 18.37 -18.97 3.70
N LEU A 13 17.89 -17.75 3.53
CA LEU A 13 18.13 -16.65 4.47
C LEU A 13 17.50 -16.95 5.83
N PHE A 14 16.27 -17.42 5.85
CA PHE A 14 15.62 -17.84 7.10
C PHE A 14 16.46 -18.88 7.83
N LEU A 15 16.88 -19.95 7.15
CA LEU A 15 17.70 -21.00 7.73
C LEU A 15 19.08 -20.51 8.18
N SER A 16 19.69 -19.57 7.44
CA SER A 16 21.00 -19.01 7.81
C SER A 16 20.93 -18.04 8.99
N LEU A 17 19.80 -17.35 9.17
CA LEU A 17 19.58 -16.34 10.20
C LEU A 17 18.85 -16.90 11.44
N PHE A 18 18.36 -18.11 11.35
CA PHE A 18 17.74 -18.81 12.50
C PHE A 18 18.83 -19.15 13.53
N GLU A 19 18.59 -18.75 14.77
CA GLU A 19 19.44 -19.01 15.93
C GLU A 19 18.54 -19.63 17.01
N SER A 20 18.71 -20.92 17.26
CA SER A 20 18.04 -21.61 18.37
C SER A 20 18.97 -21.52 19.58
N ASP A 21 18.71 -20.58 20.45
CA ASP A 21 19.43 -20.42 21.70
C ASP A 21 18.86 -21.41 22.73
N SER A 22 19.41 -22.62 22.71
CA SER A 22 18.99 -23.72 23.63
C SER A 22 19.23 -23.38 25.10
N ASN A 23 20.00 -22.34 25.40
CA ASN A 23 20.41 -21.97 26.75
C ASN A 23 19.68 -20.76 27.32
N SER A 24 18.93 -20.00 26.51
CA SER A 24 18.17 -18.87 27.02
C SER A 24 16.77 -19.33 27.46
N ILE A 25 16.55 -19.37 28.76
CA ILE A 25 15.22 -19.60 29.39
C ILE A 25 14.21 -18.49 28.98
N GLU A 26 14.67 -17.41 28.38
CA GLU A 26 13.84 -16.22 28.10
C GLU A 26 13.17 -16.22 26.72
N HIS A 27 13.69 -16.91 25.70
CA HIS A 27 13.13 -16.89 24.34
C HIS A 27 12.56 -18.27 23.95
N SER A 28 11.30 -18.27 23.52
CA SER A 28 10.67 -19.46 23.00
C SER A 28 11.10 -19.71 21.55
N TYR A 29 11.16 -20.97 21.13
CA TYR A 29 11.39 -21.38 19.75
C TYR A 29 10.51 -20.63 18.71
N LEU A 30 9.27 -20.31 19.07
CA LEU A 30 8.37 -19.49 18.23
C LEU A 30 8.86 -18.04 18.10
N PHE A 31 9.61 -17.52 19.06
CA PHE A 31 10.23 -16.21 18.97
C PHE A 31 11.32 -16.22 17.91
N ASP A 32 12.21 -17.21 17.95
CA ASP A 32 13.36 -17.31 17.05
C ASP A 32 12.93 -17.51 15.60
N ILE A 33 11.92 -18.36 15.36
CA ILE A 33 11.32 -18.52 14.02
C ILE A 33 10.81 -17.19 13.47
N ARG A 34 10.00 -16.46 14.23
CA ARG A 34 9.43 -15.17 13.76
C ARG A 34 10.51 -14.14 13.51
N LEU A 35 11.50 -14.04 14.39
CA LEU A 35 12.61 -13.10 14.25
C LEU A 35 13.46 -13.42 13.01
N ALA A 36 13.82 -14.70 12.81
CA ALA A 36 14.56 -15.12 11.63
C ALA A 36 13.78 -14.86 10.33
N THR A 37 12.46 -15.06 10.37
CA THR A 37 11.58 -14.79 9.22
C THR A 37 11.54 -13.31 8.86
N ILE A 38 11.46 -12.41 9.85
CA ILE A 38 11.53 -10.95 9.65
C ILE A 38 12.88 -10.57 9.06
N LYS A 39 13.98 -11.06 9.65
CA LYS A 39 15.34 -10.81 9.16
C LYS A 39 15.50 -11.30 7.71
N ALA A 40 14.95 -12.47 7.35
CA ALA A 40 14.98 -12.99 5.99
C ALA A 40 14.24 -12.10 4.99
N PHE A 41 13.07 -11.56 5.35
CA PHE A 41 12.32 -10.68 4.46
C PHE A 41 13.03 -9.33 4.24
N ILE A 42 13.66 -8.77 5.28
CA ILE A 42 14.54 -7.60 5.12
C ILE A 42 15.72 -7.93 4.19
N GLY A 43 16.27 -9.15 4.28
CA GLY A 43 17.30 -9.65 3.35
C GLY A 43 16.82 -9.75 1.90
N ILE A 44 15.59 -10.21 1.66
CA ILE A 44 14.99 -10.21 0.30
C ILE A 44 14.84 -8.79 -0.23
N ALA A 45 14.39 -7.84 0.58
CA ALA A 45 14.30 -6.44 0.17
C ALA A 45 15.68 -5.88 -0.18
N PHE A 46 16.72 -6.20 0.61
CA PHE A 46 18.12 -5.82 0.34
C PHE A 46 18.61 -6.38 -1.00
N PHE A 47 18.44 -7.67 -1.24
CA PHE A 47 18.89 -8.26 -2.51
C PHE A 47 18.08 -7.76 -3.70
N SER A 48 16.77 -7.56 -3.55
CA SER A 48 15.94 -6.95 -4.62
C SER A 48 16.44 -5.54 -4.96
N TYR A 49 16.79 -4.74 -3.95
CA TYR A 49 17.38 -3.42 -4.12
C TYR A 49 18.72 -3.50 -4.88
N ILE A 50 19.66 -4.32 -4.41
CA ILE A 50 21.00 -4.46 -5.00
C ILE A 50 20.91 -4.93 -6.46
N ILE A 51 20.07 -5.92 -6.76
CA ILE A 51 19.86 -6.40 -8.13
C ILE A 51 19.39 -5.26 -9.03
N CYS A 52 18.36 -4.52 -8.62
CA CYS A 52 17.80 -3.43 -9.43
C CYS A 52 18.82 -2.33 -9.70
N GLU A 53 19.58 -1.91 -8.68
CA GLU A 53 20.60 -0.87 -8.84
C GLU A 53 21.76 -1.35 -9.73
N ILE A 54 22.29 -2.55 -9.51
CA ILE A 54 23.42 -3.08 -10.29
C ILE A 54 23.03 -3.30 -11.75
N LEU A 55 21.91 -4.00 -12.01
CA LEU A 55 21.49 -4.27 -13.39
C LEU A 55 21.17 -2.99 -14.16
N SER A 56 20.68 -1.95 -13.45
CA SER A 56 20.43 -0.65 -14.05
C SER A 56 21.71 0.09 -14.45
N LEU A 57 22.77 0.03 -13.66
CA LEU A 57 24.06 0.65 -13.99
C LEU A 57 24.61 0.18 -15.33
N PHE A 58 24.39 -1.09 -15.66
CA PHE A 58 24.85 -1.71 -16.91
C PHE A 58 23.80 -1.70 -18.03
N ASN A 59 22.59 -1.14 -17.81
CA ASN A 59 21.45 -1.17 -18.74
C ASN A 59 21.07 -2.60 -19.18
N VAL A 60 21.13 -3.56 -18.26
CA VAL A 60 20.84 -4.97 -18.50
C VAL A 60 19.67 -5.49 -17.65
N PHE A 61 18.79 -4.61 -17.21
CA PHE A 61 17.61 -4.96 -16.41
C PHE A 61 16.64 -5.81 -17.23
N SER A 62 16.83 -7.11 -17.22
CA SER A 62 16.10 -8.09 -18.03
C SER A 62 16.05 -9.46 -17.37
N PHE A 63 15.14 -10.31 -17.85
CA PHE A 63 14.94 -11.67 -17.34
C PHE A 63 16.24 -12.47 -17.17
N LYS A 64 17.09 -12.51 -18.22
CA LYS A 64 18.35 -13.27 -18.19
C LYS A 64 19.25 -12.88 -17.01
N TYR A 65 19.49 -11.59 -16.85
CA TYR A 65 20.42 -11.11 -15.82
C TYR A 65 19.80 -11.15 -14.43
N MET A 66 18.49 -10.94 -14.31
CA MET A 66 17.76 -11.10 -13.05
C MET A 66 17.78 -12.56 -12.58
N LEU A 67 17.58 -13.51 -13.51
CA LEU A 67 17.68 -14.95 -13.24
C LEU A 67 19.08 -15.30 -12.72
N ILE A 68 20.12 -14.86 -13.43
CA ILE A 68 21.52 -15.11 -13.03
C ILE A 68 21.80 -14.51 -11.65
N SER A 69 21.33 -13.30 -11.37
CA SER A 69 21.52 -12.64 -10.08
C SER A 69 20.94 -13.47 -8.94
N TRP A 70 19.70 -13.96 -9.07
CA TRP A 70 19.07 -14.78 -8.04
C TRP A 70 19.72 -16.16 -7.91
N LEU A 71 20.21 -16.76 -8.99
CA LEU A 71 21.00 -18.00 -8.94
C LEU A 71 22.31 -17.80 -8.18
N LEU A 72 23.01 -16.70 -8.45
CA LEU A 72 24.27 -16.37 -7.76
C LEU A 72 24.02 -16.09 -6.26
N ILE A 73 22.98 -15.34 -5.90
CA ILE A 73 22.64 -15.07 -4.51
C ILE A 73 22.35 -16.37 -3.76
N ASN A 74 21.52 -17.26 -4.32
CA ASN A 74 21.23 -18.55 -3.72
C ASN A 74 22.49 -19.39 -3.56
N GLY A 75 23.36 -19.43 -4.58
CA GLY A 75 24.64 -20.14 -4.54
C GLY A 75 25.57 -19.60 -3.46
N ILE A 76 25.69 -18.27 -3.33
CA ILE A 76 26.50 -17.62 -2.31
C ILE A 76 25.98 -17.94 -0.90
N ILE A 77 24.67 -17.85 -0.66
CA ILE A 77 24.08 -18.17 0.65
C ILE A 77 24.36 -19.65 1.00
N ILE A 78 24.15 -20.56 0.08
CA ILE A 78 24.45 -21.99 0.31
C ILE A 78 25.93 -22.18 0.62
N TYR A 79 26.82 -21.60 -0.19
CA TYR A 79 28.27 -21.76 0.00
C TYR A 79 28.72 -21.24 1.37
N LEU A 80 28.27 -20.06 1.78
CA LEU A 80 28.70 -19.44 3.04
C LEU A 80 28.06 -20.08 4.27
N TYR A 81 26.84 -20.58 4.18
CA TYR A 81 26.07 -21.01 5.36
C TYR A 81 25.61 -22.49 5.33
N LYS A 82 26.20 -23.33 4.44
CA LYS A 82 25.79 -24.74 4.25
C LYS A 82 25.67 -25.54 5.55
N GLU A 83 26.67 -25.43 6.45
CA GLU A 83 26.66 -26.19 7.72
C GLU A 83 25.57 -25.68 8.65
N LYS A 84 25.41 -24.33 8.80
CA LYS A 84 24.36 -23.74 9.62
C LYS A 84 22.97 -24.07 9.08
N ILE A 85 22.78 -24.02 7.76
CA ILE A 85 21.53 -24.42 7.10
C ILE A 85 21.19 -25.87 7.41
N LYS A 86 22.14 -26.80 7.26
CA LYS A 86 21.95 -28.23 7.56
C LYS A 86 21.55 -28.45 9.04
N LEU A 87 22.25 -27.81 9.97
CA LEU A 87 21.95 -27.91 11.39
C LEU A 87 20.55 -27.36 11.71
N ASN A 88 20.20 -26.21 11.14
CA ASN A 88 18.92 -25.55 11.41
C ASN A 88 17.73 -26.28 10.77
N VAL A 89 17.90 -26.91 9.61
CA VAL A 89 16.87 -27.82 9.07
C VAL A 89 16.56 -28.93 10.07
N PHE A 90 17.60 -29.62 10.58
CA PHE A 90 17.39 -30.68 11.55
C PHE A 90 16.74 -30.16 12.84
N SER A 91 17.21 -29.06 13.39
CA SER A 91 16.66 -28.43 14.60
C SER A 91 15.18 -28.08 14.45
N ILE A 92 14.78 -27.48 13.31
CA ILE A 92 13.41 -27.05 13.07
C ILE A 92 12.45 -28.24 13.02
N PHE A 93 12.83 -29.34 12.38
CA PHE A 93 11.97 -30.53 12.30
C PHE A 93 11.95 -31.38 13.57
N SER A 94 12.95 -31.26 14.44
CA SER A 94 13.03 -32.04 15.68
C SER A 94 12.24 -31.41 16.84
N GLN A 95 11.97 -30.12 16.82
CA GLN A 95 11.29 -29.44 17.92
C GLN A 95 9.76 -29.49 17.80
N LYS A 96 9.10 -29.89 18.88
CA LYS A 96 7.63 -29.88 18.99
C LYS A 96 7.16 -28.57 19.64
N VAL A 97 6.43 -27.78 18.90
CA VAL A 97 5.76 -26.58 19.43
C VAL A 97 4.44 -26.99 20.08
N LEU A 98 4.35 -26.84 21.39
CA LEU A 98 3.12 -27.09 22.13
C LEU A 98 2.31 -25.78 22.25
N ILE A 99 1.26 -25.67 21.44
CA ILE A 99 0.28 -24.59 21.56
C ILE A 99 -0.99 -25.16 22.19
N PRO A 100 -1.52 -24.55 23.26
CA PRO A 100 -2.76 -25.03 23.87
C PRO A 100 -3.90 -25.12 22.84
N LYS A 101 -4.78 -26.12 22.99
CA LYS A 101 -5.82 -26.46 21.99
C LYS A 101 -6.70 -25.27 21.61
N LYS A 102 -7.05 -24.42 22.58
CA LYS A 102 -7.90 -23.23 22.34
C LYS A 102 -7.23 -22.21 21.46
N GLU A 103 -6.00 -21.86 21.78
CA GLU A 103 -5.18 -20.89 21.03
C GLU A 103 -4.87 -21.42 19.63
N ARG A 104 -4.57 -22.70 19.49
CA ARG A 104 -4.39 -23.38 18.21
C ARG A 104 -5.65 -23.27 17.32
N ASN A 105 -6.84 -23.49 17.88
CA ASN A 105 -8.08 -23.37 17.12
C ASN A 105 -8.32 -21.93 16.65
N ILE A 106 -7.98 -20.92 17.44
CA ILE A 106 -8.05 -19.50 17.03
C ILE A 106 -7.06 -19.23 15.88
N ILE A 107 -5.83 -19.74 15.97
CA ILE A 107 -4.84 -19.61 14.89
C ILE A 107 -5.33 -20.25 13.60
N LEU A 108 -5.90 -21.46 13.68
CA LEU A 108 -6.48 -22.13 12.51
C LEU A 108 -7.65 -21.35 11.91
N PHE A 109 -8.53 -20.80 12.75
CA PHE A 109 -9.61 -19.94 12.32
C PHE A 109 -9.07 -18.71 11.56
N ILE A 110 -8.11 -17.98 12.14
CA ILE A 110 -7.47 -16.84 11.51
C ILE A 110 -6.86 -17.25 10.16
N PHE A 111 -6.14 -18.37 10.14
CA PHE A 111 -5.50 -18.83 8.91
C PHE A 111 -6.52 -19.10 7.79
N PHE A 112 -7.55 -19.91 8.05
CA PHE A 112 -8.50 -20.33 7.02
C PHE A 112 -9.50 -19.25 6.64
N ILE A 113 -9.89 -18.39 7.57
CA ILE A 113 -10.96 -17.39 7.34
C ILE A 113 -10.40 -16.03 6.90
N ILE A 114 -9.15 -15.72 7.26
CA ILE A 114 -8.58 -14.39 6.95
C ILE A 114 -7.35 -14.51 6.05
N ILE A 115 -6.32 -15.23 6.52
CA ILE A 115 -5.01 -15.22 5.86
C ILE A 115 -5.05 -15.92 4.50
N LEU A 116 -5.62 -17.12 4.43
CA LEU A 116 -5.70 -17.88 3.19
C LEU A 116 -6.53 -17.18 2.11
N PRO A 117 -7.74 -16.65 2.38
CA PRO A 117 -8.45 -15.85 1.39
C PRO A 117 -7.67 -14.64 0.89
N LEU A 118 -6.99 -13.88 1.77
CA LEU A 118 -6.17 -12.75 1.36
C LEU A 118 -4.97 -13.18 0.52
N LEU A 119 -4.33 -14.30 0.84
CA LEU A 119 -3.25 -14.87 0.01
C LEU A 119 -3.75 -15.22 -1.39
N LEU A 120 -4.90 -15.89 -1.47
CA LEU A 120 -5.51 -16.25 -2.76
C LEU A 120 -5.89 -15.00 -3.57
N LEU A 121 -6.43 -13.97 -2.91
CA LEU A 121 -6.69 -12.67 -3.56
C LEU A 121 -5.40 -12.01 -4.06
N ALA A 122 -4.34 -12.02 -3.27
CA ALA A 122 -3.07 -11.40 -3.64
C ALA A 122 -2.40 -12.09 -4.84
N ILE A 123 -2.60 -13.40 -5.02
CA ILE A 123 -2.02 -14.16 -6.12
C ILE A 123 -2.92 -14.14 -7.37
N PHE A 124 -4.22 -14.43 -7.21
CA PHE A 124 -5.09 -14.70 -8.36
C PHE A 124 -5.81 -13.46 -8.92
N ILE A 125 -6.02 -12.42 -8.08
CA ILE A 125 -6.71 -11.21 -8.52
C ILE A 125 -5.69 -10.14 -8.88
N PRO A 126 -5.77 -9.56 -10.09
CA PRO A 126 -4.81 -8.56 -10.52
C PRO A 126 -4.89 -7.30 -9.64
N PRO A 127 -3.81 -6.49 -9.58
CA PRO A 127 -3.87 -5.15 -9.05
C PRO A 127 -4.92 -4.32 -9.78
N ASN A 128 -5.75 -3.56 -9.07
CA ASN A 128 -6.88 -2.83 -9.67
C ASN A 128 -7.20 -1.50 -8.96
N ASN A 129 -6.37 -1.08 -8.02
CA ASN A 129 -6.52 0.23 -7.39
C ASN A 129 -5.89 1.34 -8.25
N TRP A 130 -6.28 2.58 -7.97
CA TRP A 130 -5.84 3.75 -8.75
C TRP A 130 -4.32 3.86 -8.83
N ASP A 131 -3.65 3.86 -7.70
CA ASP A 131 -2.19 4.02 -7.61
C ASP A 131 -1.43 2.92 -8.36
N SER A 132 -1.91 1.67 -8.28
CA SER A 132 -1.34 0.54 -9.03
C SER A 132 -1.41 0.77 -10.54
N MET A 133 -2.57 1.28 -11.02
CA MET A 133 -2.81 1.49 -12.45
C MET A 133 -2.13 2.75 -12.99
N ALA A 134 -2.00 3.81 -12.15
CA ALA A 134 -1.46 5.09 -12.58
C ALA A 134 0.06 5.15 -12.53
N TYR A 135 0.71 4.66 -11.46
CA TYR A 135 2.15 4.89 -11.33
C TYR A 135 2.99 3.71 -10.83
N HIS A 136 2.50 2.82 -9.97
CA HIS A 136 3.34 1.72 -9.47
C HIS A 136 3.70 0.72 -10.57
N LEU A 137 2.70 0.16 -11.26
CA LEU A 137 2.95 -0.85 -12.29
C LEU A 137 3.45 -0.26 -13.61
N PRO A 138 2.95 0.89 -14.11
CA PRO A 138 3.54 1.54 -15.28
C PRO A 138 5.03 1.81 -15.12
N ARG A 139 5.45 2.29 -13.95
CA ARG A 139 6.85 2.51 -13.61
C ARG A 139 7.70 1.25 -13.80
N VAL A 140 7.23 0.10 -13.31
CA VAL A 140 7.91 -1.18 -13.45
C VAL A 140 8.00 -1.60 -14.93
N GLU A 141 6.94 -1.42 -15.70
CA GLU A 141 6.94 -1.73 -17.13
C GLU A 141 7.92 -0.85 -17.91
N HIS A 142 7.97 0.44 -17.61
CA HIS A 142 8.96 1.34 -18.22
C HIS A 142 10.40 0.92 -17.88
N TRP A 143 10.69 0.48 -16.65
CA TRP A 143 12.01 -0.02 -16.28
C TRP A 143 12.38 -1.29 -17.03
N ILE A 144 11.44 -2.22 -17.18
CA ILE A 144 11.65 -3.47 -17.96
C ILE A 144 11.92 -3.12 -19.43
N GLN A 145 11.11 -2.26 -20.03
CA GLN A 145 11.28 -1.79 -21.41
C GLN A 145 12.62 -1.11 -21.62
N ASN A 146 12.99 -0.19 -20.73
CA ASN A 146 14.21 0.63 -20.83
C ASN A 146 15.46 -0.10 -20.37
N LYS A 147 15.33 -1.29 -19.78
CA LYS A 147 16.40 -2.09 -19.18
C LYS A 147 17.20 -1.39 -18.08
N ASN A 148 16.62 -0.39 -17.45
CA ASN A 148 17.17 0.36 -16.33
C ASN A 148 16.08 1.07 -15.52
N ILE A 149 16.44 1.55 -14.32
CA ILE A 149 15.53 2.25 -13.39
C ILE A 149 15.64 3.78 -13.49
N TYR A 150 16.29 4.30 -14.52
CA TYR A 150 16.40 5.76 -14.70
C TYR A 150 15.04 6.38 -15.03
N PRO A 151 14.88 7.68 -14.72
CA PRO A 151 13.70 8.43 -15.13
C PRO A 151 13.45 8.36 -16.63
N PHE A 152 12.21 8.44 -17.02
CA PHE A 152 11.72 8.41 -18.40
C PHE A 152 10.67 9.50 -18.61
N PRO A 153 10.39 9.92 -19.86
CA PRO A 153 9.37 10.91 -20.16
C PRO A 153 7.98 10.43 -19.73
N THR A 154 7.32 11.18 -18.85
CA THR A 154 5.96 10.91 -18.37
C THR A 154 5.29 12.19 -17.89
N ASN A 155 3.95 12.28 -18.00
CA ASN A 155 3.15 13.33 -17.36
C ASN A 155 2.78 12.97 -15.90
N ILE A 156 2.94 11.71 -15.51
CA ILE A 156 2.64 11.23 -14.17
C ILE A 156 3.92 11.28 -13.32
N VAL A 157 4.22 12.42 -12.74
CA VAL A 157 5.46 12.71 -12.00
C VAL A 157 5.74 11.66 -10.90
N ARG A 158 4.69 11.09 -10.30
CA ARG A 158 4.81 10.03 -9.29
C ARG A 158 5.55 8.78 -9.79
N GLN A 159 5.52 8.50 -11.10
CA GLN A 159 6.25 7.36 -11.70
C GLN A 159 7.77 7.52 -11.59
N VAL A 160 8.30 8.72 -11.45
CA VAL A 160 9.75 8.97 -11.48
C VAL A 160 10.31 9.51 -10.17
N LEU A 161 9.49 10.12 -9.30
CA LEU A 161 9.95 10.79 -8.08
C LEU A 161 9.66 10.05 -6.78
N THR A 162 8.64 9.17 -6.72
CA THR A 162 8.32 8.46 -5.49
C THR A 162 9.40 7.45 -5.11
N SER A 163 9.53 7.18 -3.82
CA SER A 163 10.45 6.19 -3.27
C SER A 163 10.23 4.81 -3.92
N PRO A 164 11.27 4.09 -4.39
CA PRO A 164 11.10 2.99 -5.34
C PRO A 164 11.16 1.57 -4.78
N LEU A 165 11.35 1.35 -3.47
CA LEU A 165 11.68 0.02 -2.95
C LEU A 165 10.60 -1.03 -3.22
N SER A 166 9.33 -0.66 -3.07
CA SER A 166 8.22 -1.58 -3.33
C SER A 166 8.22 -2.03 -4.79
N GLU A 167 8.41 -1.09 -5.71
CA GLU A 167 8.47 -1.36 -7.13
C GLU A 167 9.73 -2.15 -7.52
N TYR A 168 10.85 -1.99 -6.81
CA TYR A 168 12.02 -2.86 -7.00
C TYR A 168 11.69 -4.31 -6.65
N MET A 169 11.00 -4.54 -5.52
CA MET A 169 10.56 -5.89 -5.16
C MET A 169 9.55 -6.43 -6.16
N ILE A 170 8.57 -5.63 -6.58
CA ILE A 170 7.57 -6.01 -7.61
C ILE A 170 8.27 -6.35 -8.93
N ALA A 171 9.23 -5.54 -9.37
CA ALA A 171 9.96 -5.76 -10.61
C ALA A 171 10.71 -7.10 -10.64
N ASN A 172 11.31 -7.52 -9.51
CA ASN A 172 11.92 -8.84 -9.41
C ASN A 172 10.91 -9.97 -9.67
N PHE A 173 9.67 -9.84 -9.15
CA PHE A 173 8.61 -10.82 -9.43
C PHE A 173 8.13 -10.73 -10.88
N GLN A 174 7.83 -9.53 -11.40
CA GLN A 174 7.30 -9.37 -12.76
C GLN A 174 8.28 -9.82 -13.85
N VAL A 175 9.56 -9.47 -13.71
CA VAL A 175 10.58 -9.89 -14.67
C VAL A 175 10.76 -11.42 -14.70
N LEU A 176 10.75 -12.08 -13.53
CA LEU A 176 10.91 -13.54 -13.46
C LEU A 176 9.65 -14.32 -13.83
N ALA A 177 8.46 -13.71 -13.66
CA ALA A 177 7.17 -14.34 -13.96
C ALA A 177 6.69 -14.04 -15.37
N ASP A 178 7.15 -12.95 -15.98
CA ASP A 178 6.59 -12.33 -17.19
C ASP A 178 5.09 -11.98 -17.04
N THR A 179 4.67 -11.66 -15.81
CA THR A 179 3.27 -11.35 -15.47
C THR A 179 3.21 -10.58 -14.16
N ASP A 180 2.14 -9.82 -13.94
CA ASP A 180 1.86 -9.09 -12.71
C ASP A 180 1.19 -9.95 -11.61
N THR A 181 1.04 -11.26 -11.84
CA THR A 181 0.33 -12.19 -10.93
C THR A 181 0.82 -12.13 -9.48
N PHE A 182 2.10 -11.87 -9.27
CA PHE A 182 2.70 -11.84 -7.94
C PHE A 182 2.97 -10.42 -7.41
N SER A 183 2.50 -9.39 -8.10
CA SER A 183 2.76 -8.00 -7.71
C SER A 183 2.18 -7.63 -6.34
N ASN A 184 0.99 -8.14 -6.01
CA ASN A 184 0.36 -7.90 -4.71
C ASN A 184 1.03 -8.67 -3.55
N VAL A 185 1.85 -9.69 -3.84
CA VAL A 185 2.49 -10.54 -2.80
C VAL A 185 3.44 -9.73 -1.92
N VAL A 186 4.03 -8.65 -2.42
CA VAL A 186 4.91 -7.76 -1.65
C VAL A 186 4.15 -7.16 -0.46
N GLN A 187 2.94 -6.63 -0.69
CA GLN A 187 2.11 -6.07 0.37
C GLN A 187 1.53 -7.16 1.29
N PHE A 188 1.13 -8.30 0.74
CA PHE A 188 0.65 -9.43 1.53
C PHE A 188 1.75 -9.94 2.49
N ALA A 189 2.97 -10.11 2.01
CA ALA A 189 4.10 -10.51 2.85
C ALA A 189 4.36 -9.46 3.95
N SER A 190 4.35 -8.18 3.60
CA SER A 190 4.51 -7.08 4.55
C SER A 190 3.44 -7.12 5.64
N PHE A 191 2.18 -7.37 5.26
CA PHE A 191 1.07 -7.57 6.19
C PHE A 191 1.37 -8.70 7.20
N ILE A 192 1.79 -9.88 6.74
CA ILE A 192 2.14 -11.01 7.62
C ILE A 192 3.30 -10.66 8.56
N PHE A 193 4.33 -9.98 8.05
CA PHE A 193 5.50 -9.64 8.88
C PHE A 193 5.23 -8.49 9.86
N ILE A 194 4.26 -7.61 9.61
CA ILE A 194 3.75 -6.68 10.64
C ILE A 194 3.14 -7.46 11.80
N LEU A 195 2.31 -8.48 11.52
CA LEU A 195 1.72 -9.32 12.55
C LEU A 195 2.79 -10.05 13.38
N PHE A 196 3.83 -10.57 12.72
CA PHE A 196 4.95 -11.20 13.42
C PHE A 196 5.74 -10.19 14.26
N SER A 197 6.05 -9.01 13.73
CA SER A 197 6.76 -7.97 14.48
C SER A 197 5.99 -7.50 15.71
N GLY A 198 4.68 -7.25 15.58
CA GLY A 198 3.83 -6.88 16.71
C GLY A 198 3.75 -7.96 17.79
N THR A 199 3.57 -9.23 17.39
CA THR A 199 3.53 -10.35 18.35
C THR A 199 4.91 -10.63 18.99
N LEU A 200 6.01 -10.34 18.29
CA LEU A 200 7.36 -10.39 18.89
C LEU A 200 7.58 -9.28 19.92
N ILE A 201 7.10 -8.05 19.65
CA ILE A 201 7.14 -6.96 20.64
C ILE A 201 6.38 -7.39 21.92
N PHE A 202 5.22 -8.04 21.80
CA PHE A 202 4.50 -8.58 22.97
C PHE A 202 5.30 -9.68 23.69
N SER A 203 5.98 -10.55 22.94
CA SER A 203 6.84 -11.58 23.51
C SER A 203 8.01 -10.98 24.30
N LEU A 204 8.68 -9.93 23.77
CA LEU A 204 9.72 -9.17 24.46
C LEU A 204 9.20 -8.49 25.74
N LEU A 205 7.94 -8.07 25.75
CA LEU A 205 7.26 -7.53 26.93
C LEU A 205 6.74 -8.62 27.87
N LYS A 206 7.17 -9.88 27.70
CA LYS A 206 6.79 -11.06 28.50
C LYS A 206 5.29 -11.37 28.49
N ILE A 207 4.59 -11.01 27.40
CA ILE A 207 3.17 -11.31 27.21
C ILE A 207 3.03 -12.71 26.56
N GLY A 208 2.29 -13.59 27.21
CA GLY A 208 2.05 -14.96 26.74
C GLY A 208 1.21 -15.04 25.47
N ILE A 209 1.11 -16.25 24.90
CA ILE A 209 0.46 -16.52 23.60
C ILE A 209 -0.96 -15.96 23.49
N ARG A 210 -1.75 -15.98 24.56
CA ARG A 210 -3.12 -15.43 24.56
C ARG A 210 -3.16 -13.92 24.35
N GLY A 211 -2.22 -13.17 24.97
CA GLY A 211 -2.11 -11.73 24.75
C GLY A 211 -1.57 -11.42 23.36
N GLN A 212 -0.68 -12.26 22.82
CA GLN A 212 -0.21 -12.14 21.44
C GLN A 212 -1.35 -12.36 20.44
N LEU A 213 -2.26 -13.32 20.70
CA LEU A 213 -3.47 -13.54 19.88
C LEU A 213 -4.48 -12.38 20.00
N PHE A 214 -4.60 -11.78 21.18
CA PHE A 214 -5.42 -10.58 21.36
C PHE A 214 -4.92 -9.42 20.50
N LEU A 215 -3.60 -9.14 20.51
CA LEU A 215 -2.99 -8.16 19.62
C LEU A 215 -3.19 -8.53 18.14
N LEU A 216 -2.94 -9.80 17.78
CA LEU A 216 -3.10 -10.29 16.42
C LEU A 216 -4.49 -9.97 15.86
N LEU A 217 -5.55 -10.28 16.63
CA LEU A 217 -6.93 -10.01 16.22
C LEU A 217 -7.25 -8.52 16.20
N ALA A 218 -6.69 -7.73 17.12
CA ALA A 218 -6.83 -6.28 17.07
C ALA A 218 -6.20 -5.69 15.81
N LEU A 219 -5.03 -6.15 15.38
CA LEU A 219 -4.41 -5.72 14.12
C LEU A 219 -5.21 -6.19 12.91
N LEU A 220 -5.68 -7.44 12.91
CA LEU A 220 -6.53 -7.99 11.84
C LEU A 220 -7.88 -7.30 11.74
N SER A 221 -8.39 -6.69 12.78
CA SER A 221 -9.65 -5.93 12.73
C SER A 221 -9.49 -4.49 12.20
N LEU A 222 -8.26 -4.04 11.91
CA LEU A 222 -8.02 -2.73 11.28
C LEU A 222 -8.29 -2.84 9.77
N PRO A 223 -9.39 -2.25 9.24
CA PRO A 223 -9.82 -2.49 7.85
C PRO A 223 -8.75 -2.11 6.82
N MET A 224 -8.07 -0.98 7.03
CA MET A 224 -7.03 -0.48 6.14
C MET A 224 -5.90 -1.50 5.93
N MET A 225 -5.47 -2.24 6.98
CA MET A 225 -4.45 -3.29 6.83
C MET A 225 -4.91 -4.42 5.91
N LEU A 226 -6.17 -4.84 6.04
CA LEU A 226 -6.71 -5.95 5.26
C LEU A 226 -6.94 -5.57 3.79
N PHE A 227 -7.46 -4.36 3.54
CA PHE A 227 -7.65 -3.87 2.19
C PHE A 227 -6.32 -3.70 1.45
N GLN A 228 -5.32 -3.14 2.11
CA GLN A 228 -3.98 -2.93 1.55
C GLN A 228 -3.24 -4.24 1.26
N ALA A 229 -3.50 -5.32 2.01
CA ALA A 229 -2.79 -6.60 1.90
C ALA A 229 -2.87 -7.25 0.52
N THR A 230 -3.81 -6.85 -0.32
CA THR A 230 -4.03 -7.42 -1.66
C THR A 230 -3.78 -6.43 -2.79
N THR A 231 -3.01 -5.38 -2.55
CA THR A 231 -2.71 -4.30 -3.52
C THR A 231 -1.23 -4.20 -3.84
N THR A 232 -0.83 -3.30 -4.73
CA THR A 232 0.57 -2.91 -4.95
C THR A 232 0.90 -1.54 -4.36
N GLN A 233 0.01 -0.97 -3.53
CA GLN A 233 0.33 0.21 -2.73
C GLN A 233 1.50 -0.09 -1.79
N THR A 234 2.14 0.95 -1.26
CA THR A 234 3.42 0.77 -0.56
C THR A 234 3.29 0.93 0.96
N ASP A 235 2.07 1.16 1.47
CA ASP A 235 1.85 1.57 2.85
C ASP A 235 2.13 0.48 3.89
N LEU A 236 1.78 -0.78 3.57
CA LEU A 236 2.10 -1.90 4.47
C LEU A 236 3.61 -2.21 4.48
N LEU A 237 4.29 -2.10 3.35
CA LEU A 237 5.74 -2.31 3.32
C LEU A 237 6.45 -1.23 4.16
N ALA A 238 6.03 0.04 4.04
CA ALA A 238 6.54 1.13 4.87
C ALA A 238 6.24 0.90 6.36
N SER A 239 5.02 0.45 6.69
CA SER A 239 4.60 0.09 8.05
C SER A 239 5.41 -1.08 8.61
N PHE A 240 5.67 -2.11 7.80
CA PHE A 240 6.50 -3.25 8.18
C PHE A 240 7.92 -2.79 8.58
N PHE A 241 8.55 -1.97 7.76
CA PHE A 241 9.89 -1.47 8.07
C PHE A 241 9.89 -0.59 9.32
N PHE A 242 8.87 0.25 9.49
CA PHE A 242 8.75 1.08 10.68
C PHE A 242 8.55 0.24 11.96
N ILE A 243 7.66 -0.74 11.96
CA ILE A 243 7.44 -1.62 13.13
C ILE A 243 8.65 -2.53 13.38
N SER A 244 9.34 -2.98 12.33
CA SER A 244 10.60 -3.71 12.46
C SER A 244 11.71 -2.85 13.05
N PHE A 245 11.81 -1.57 12.65
CA PHE A 245 12.72 -0.60 13.28
C PHE A 245 12.45 -0.50 14.80
N ILE A 246 11.18 -0.39 15.22
CA ILE A 246 10.79 -0.38 16.64
C ILE A 246 11.17 -1.70 17.32
N LEU A 247 10.91 -2.85 16.69
CA LEU A 247 11.26 -4.17 17.22
C LEU A 247 12.78 -4.28 17.48
N PHE A 248 13.62 -3.91 16.50
CA PHE A 248 15.08 -3.98 16.65
C PHE A 248 15.60 -2.95 17.64
N ALA A 249 14.98 -1.77 17.74
CA ALA A 249 15.31 -0.79 18.78
C ALA A 249 15.04 -1.37 20.18
N LEU A 250 13.91 -2.04 20.39
CA LEU A 250 13.60 -2.71 21.67
C LEU A 250 14.58 -3.84 21.98
N LEU A 251 14.95 -4.66 20.98
CA LEU A 251 15.95 -5.72 21.15
C LEU A 251 17.29 -5.14 21.61
N ILE A 252 17.78 -4.07 21.00
CA ILE A 252 19.06 -3.42 21.37
C ILE A 252 19.01 -2.83 22.78
N ILE A 253 17.86 -2.30 23.19
CA ILE A 253 17.69 -1.69 24.52
C ILE A 253 17.61 -2.77 25.63
N GLN A 254 16.99 -3.90 25.33
CA GLN A 254 16.68 -4.93 26.34
C GLN A 254 17.72 -6.06 26.43
N THR A 255 18.46 -6.32 25.35
CA THR A 255 19.43 -7.41 25.29
C THR A 255 20.78 -6.90 24.80
N GLU A 256 21.88 -7.30 25.45
CA GLU A 256 23.22 -7.06 24.96
C GLU A 256 23.66 -8.08 23.90
N ASP A 257 22.95 -9.23 23.87
CA ASP A 257 23.23 -10.32 22.95
C ASP A 257 22.91 -9.91 21.52
N ASN A 258 23.78 -10.32 20.60
CA ASN A 258 23.61 -10.05 19.16
C ASN A 258 23.46 -8.56 18.80
N PHE A 259 24.03 -7.63 19.61
CA PHE A 259 23.94 -6.18 19.38
C PHE A 259 24.24 -5.80 17.95
N LYS A 260 25.36 -6.27 17.39
CA LYS A 260 25.79 -5.90 16.02
C LYS A 260 24.78 -6.33 14.97
N THR A 261 24.29 -7.57 15.07
CA THR A 261 23.30 -8.12 14.13
C THR A 261 21.97 -7.35 14.23
N ASN A 262 21.46 -7.15 15.45
CA ASN A 262 20.21 -6.42 15.66
C ASN A 262 20.34 -4.95 15.20
N PHE A 263 21.52 -4.35 15.38
CA PHE A 263 21.77 -2.98 14.93
C PHE A 263 21.82 -2.85 13.40
N ILE A 264 22.41 -3.82 12.68
CA ILE A 264 22.35 -3.86 11.22
C ILE A 264 20.89 -3.90 10.74
N PHE A 265 20.06 -4.78 11.32
CA PHE A 265 18.65 -4.88 10.93
C PHE A 265 17.83 -3.65 11.34
N LEU A 266 18.17 -2.96 12.44
CA LEU A 266 17.58 -1.69 12.80
C LEU A 266 17.83 -0.64 11.71
N VAL A 267 19.10 -0.47 11.29
CA VAL A 267 19.47 0.53 10.28
C VAL A 267 18.93 0.19 8.91
N LEU A 268 18.93 -1.09 8.51
CA LEU A 268 18.31 -1.56 7.27
C LEU A 268 16.81 -1.27 7.28
N SER A 269 16.13 -1.53 8.40
CA SER A 269 14.69 -1.26 8.52
C SER A 269 14.39 0.23 8.37
N LEU A 270 15.18 1.11 8.99
CA LEU A 270 15.02 2.55 8.84
C LEU A 270 15.28 3.00 7.39
N ALA A 271 16.42 2.61 6.80
CA ALA A 271 16.80 3.02 5.46
C ALA A 271 15.79 2.54 4.40
N PHE A 272 15.34 1.30 4.49
CA PHE A 272 14.32 0.75 3.59
C PHE A 272 12.93 1.32 3.85
N GLY A 273 12.60 1.65 5.09
CA GLY A 273 11.38 2.39 5.40
C GLY A 273 11.34 3.73 4.65
N ILE A 274 12.42 4.51 4.71
CA ILE A 274 12.57 5.79 3.99
C ILE A 274 12.58 5.57 2.47
N LEU A 275 13.26 4.53 1.99
CA LEU A 275 13.29 4.18 0.56
C LEU A 275 11.94 3.63 0.06
N THR A 276 11.01 3.27 0.96
CA THR A 276 9.63 2.91 0.63
C THR A 276 8.73 4.15 0.64
N LYS A 277 8.84 4.99 1.69
CA LYS A 277 8.10 6.25 1.84
C LYS A 277 8.88 7.25 2.68
N TYR A 278 9.13 8.44 2.17
CA TYR A 278 9.95 9.47 2.83
C TYR A 278 9.45 9.88 4.22
N HIS A 279 8.12 9.87 4.46
CA HIS A 279 7.57 10.27 5.75
C HIS A 279 7.93 9.33 6.92
N ILE A 280 8.41 8.12 6.64
CA ILE A 280 8.97 7.22 7.68
C ILE A 280 10.14 7.88 8.41
N ALA A 281 10.93 8.73 7.72
CA ALA A 281 11.98 9.51 8.38
C ALA A 281 11.43 10.41 9.49
N ILE A 282 10.28 11.05 9.27
CA ILE A 282 9.61 11.94 10.23
C ILE A 282 9.14 11.13 11.44
N PHE A 283 8.47 9.99 11.18
CA PHE A 283 7.99 9.13 12.27
C PHE A 283 9.12 8.52 13.09
N ALA A 284 10.22 8.13 12.47
CA ALA A 284 11.37 7.54 13.15
C ALA A 284 12.26 8.56 13.89
N ALA A 285 12.27 9.83 13.45
CA ALA A 285 13.22 10.84 13.95
C ALA A 285 13.30 10.96 15.48
N PRO A 286 12.18 11.03 16.23
CA PRO A 286 12.28 11.15 17.70
C PRO A 286 12.94 9.91 18.35
N ILE A 287 12.70 8.71 17.82
CA ILE A 287 13.33 7.47 18.33
C ILE A 287 14.80 7.42 17.97
N VAL A 288 15.17 7.83 16.75
CA VAL A 288 16.58 7.93 16.33
C VAL A 288 17.33 8.88 17.27
N LEU A 289 16.76 10.06 17.57
CA LEU A 289 17.36 11.01 18.53
C LEU A 289 17.50 10.40 19.92
N TYR A 290 16.50 9.68 20.40
CA TYR A 290 16.60 8.98 21.69
C TYR A 290 17.70 7.91 21.70
N LEU A 291 17.78 7.08 20.64
CA LEU A 291 18.83 6.06 20.54
C LEU A 291 20.22 6.65 20.45
N LEU A 292 20.40 7.73 19.70
CA LEU A 292 21.67 8.46 19.63
C LEU A 292 22.06 9.02 20.99
N PHE A 293 21.11 9.64 21.71
CA PHE A 293 21.36 10.13 23.07
C PHE A 293 21.77 9.00 24.02
N ASP A 294 21.08 7.85 23.99
CA ASP A 294 21.40 6.69 24.83
C ASP A 294 22.79 6.12 24.50
N LEU A 295 23.13 6.01 23.22
CA LEU A 295 24.49 5.58 22.79
C LEU A 295 25.58 6.52 23.28
N ILE A 296 25.39 7.84 23.18
CA ILE A 296 26.34 8.84 23.63
C ILE A 296 26.54 8.78 25.17
N LYS A 297 25.44 8.62 25.90
CA LYS A 297 25.45 8.54 27.38
C LYS A 297 26.17 7.30 27.89
N LYS A 298 26.11 6.18 27.18
CA LYS A 298 26.77 4.92 27.56
C LYS A 298 28.29 4.91 27.36
N LYS A 299 28.91 6.05 27.00
CA LYS A 299 30.33 6.30 26.65
C LYS A 299 30.73 5.65 25.31
N THR A 300 31.65 6.32 24.62
CA THR A 300 32.25 5.83 23.37
C THR A 300 32.99 4.52 23.60
N ASN A 301 32.40 3.43 23.13
CA ASN A 301 33.00 2.10 23.08
C ASN A 301 33.02 1.58 21.63
N ALA A 302 33.65 0.43 21.42
CA ALA A 302 33.71 -0.20 20.09
C ALA A 302 32.34 -0.40 19.44
N ASN A 303 31.29 -0.69 20.24
CA ASN A 303 29.93 -0.84 19.74
C ASN A 303 29.32 0.48 19.25
N THR A 304 29.60 1.60 19.92
CA THR A 304 29.14 2.93 19.49
C THR A 304 29.80 3.33 18.16
N ILE A 305 31.11 3.12 18.02
CA ILE A 305 31.85 3.39 16.78
C ILE A 305 31.31 2.53 15.65
N PHE A 306 31.12 1.23 15.89
CA PHE A 306 30.49 0.31 14.91
C PHE A 306 29.10 0.79 14.50
N ALA A 307 28.27 1.18 15.46
CA ALA A 307 26.91 1.65 15.19
C ALA A 307 26.89 2.89 14.28
N VAL A 308 27.76 3.88 14.54
CA VAL A 308 27.88 5.07 13.69
C VAL A 308 28.38 4.72 12.29
N LEU A 309 29.44 3.94 12.18
CA LEU A 309 30.03 3.55 10.89
C LEU A 309 29.03 2.75 10.03
N ILE A 310 28.37 1.76 10.61
CA ILE A 310 27.40 0.94 9.86
C ILE A 310 26.17 1.75 9.45
N SER A 311 25.73 2.71 10.29
CA SER A 311 24.62 3.62 9.93
C SER A 311 25.00 4.48 8.72
N CYS A 312 26.14 5.15 8.77
CA CYS A 312 26.63 5.99 7.66
C CYS A 312 26.77 5.18 6.37
N LEU A 313 27.40 3.99 6.46
CA LEU A 313 27.60 3.11 5.30
C LEU A 313 26.26 2.63 4.72
N THR A 314 25.33 2.18 5.55
CA THR A 314 24.04 1.69 5.11
C THR A 314 23.20 2.79 4.45
N ILE A 315 23.17 3.98 5.06
CA ILE A 315 22.49 5.15 4.49
C ILE A 315 23.11 5.53 3.15
N ALA A 316 24.44 5.57 3.06
CA ALA A 316 25.14 5.88 1.82
C ALA A 316 24.82 4.85 0.70
N ILE A 317 24.86 3.57 1.01
CA ILE A 317 24.56 2.51 0.02
C ILE A 317 23.09 2.57 -0.43
N ILE A 318 22.13 2.78 0.48
CA ILE A 318 20.72 2.62 0.19
C ILE A 318 20.05 3.90 -0.32
N LEU A 319 20.34 5.06 0.27
CA LEU A 319 19.62 6.30 -0.03
C LEU A 319 20.34 7.20 -1.03
N VAL A 320 21.66 7.23 -1.02
CA VAL A 320 22.44 8.11 -1.91
C VAL A 320 22.19 7.84 -3.39
N PRO A 321 22.07 6.59 -3.90
CA PRO A 321 21.81 6.35 -5.31
C PRO A 321 20.50 7.00 -5.78
N LEU A 322 19.41 6.92 -5.00
CA LEU A 322 18.15 7.59 -5.32
C LEU A 322 18.31 9.11 -5.32
N PHE A 323 18.88 9.68 -4.26
CA PHE A 323 19.02 11.13 -4.12
C PHE A 323 19.97 11.72 -5.16
N ALA A 324 21.06 11.02 -5.49
CA ALA A 324 21.96 11.42 -6.57
C ALA A 324 21.24 11.44 -7.94
N ARG A 325 20.41 10.44 -8.24
CA ARG A 325 19.59 10.44 -9.45
C ARG A 325 18.61 11.61 -9.45
N ASN A 326 17.91 11.84 -8.35
CA ASN A 326 16.95 12.95 -8.26
C ASN A 326 17.64 14.30 -8.44
N ILE A 327 18.80 14.54 -7.81
CA ILE A 327 19.59 15.76 -8.00
C ILE A 327 20.04 15.89 -9.46
N TYR A 328 20.58 14.81 -10.05
CA TYR A 328 21.09 14.82 -11.42
C TYR A 328 20.00 15.11 -12.45
N PHE A 329 18.84 14.45 -12.34
CA PHE A 329 17.77 14.55 -13.32
C PHE A 329 16.80 15.71 -13.04
N PHE A 330 16.60 16.10 -11.78
CA PHE A 330 15.54 17.02 -11.36
C PHE A 330 16.04 18.23 -10.55
N GLY A 331 17.34 18.34 -10.31
CA GLY A 331 17.93 19.47 -9.59
C GLY A 331 17.63 19.53 -8.09
N SER A 332 16.88 18.56 -7.55
CA SER A 332 16.52 18.53 -6.12
C SER A 332 16.39 17.11 -5.59
N ILE A 333 16.56 16.91 -4.25
CA ILE A 333 16.49 15.58 -3.62
C ILE A 333 15.10 14.93 -3.80
N ILE A 334 14.03 15.70 -3.66
CA ILE A 334 12.64 15.24 -3.73
C ILE A 334 11.88 15.73 -4.96
N GLY A 335 12.55 16.42 -5.88
CA GLY A 335 11.94 16.91 -7.12
C GLY A 335 10.75 17.88 -6.93
N LYS A 336 10.78 18.71 -5.87
CA LYS A 336 9.66 19.57 -5.48
C LYS A 336 9.16 20.47 -6.64
N ASP A 337 10.06 20.97 -7.45
CA ASP A 337 9.76 21.93 -8.52
C ASP A 337 9.09 21.31 -9.75
N LEU A 338 8.97 19.97 -9.78
CA LEU A 338 8.32 19.26 -10.88
C LEU A 338 6.81 19.06 -10.66
N PHE A 339 6.35 19.19 -9.41
CA PHE A 339 4.93 19.18 -9.13
C PHE A 339 4.36 20.56 -9.45
N GLU A 340 3.24 20.62 -10.16
CA GLU A 340 2.42 21.81 -10.19
C GLU A 340 2.07 22.22 -8.77
N GLU A 341 1.97 23.50 -8.49
CA GLU A 341 1.78 24.04 -7.12
C GLU A 341 0.61 23.36 -6.38
N ASN A 342 -0.45 23.02 -7.09
CA ASN A 342 -1.63 22.35 -6.55
C ASN A 342 -1.46 20.83 -6.37
N ALA A 343 -0.55 20.18 -7.08
CA ALA A 343 -0.31 18.74 -7.02
C ALA A 343 0.73 18.34 -5.95
N THR A 344 1.39 19.31 -5.30
CA THR A 344 2.35 19.00 -4.25
C THR A 344 1.64 18.47 -3.01
N ILE A 345 2.23 17.45 -2.39
CA ILE A 345 1.75 16.89 -1.12
C ILE A 345 2.33 17.61 0.11
N VAL A 346 3.23 18.55 -0.08
CA VAL A 346 3.87 19.30 1.01
C VAL A 346 3.09 20.59 1.25
N ASN A 347 2.85 20.95 2.51
CA ASN A 347 2.22 22.21 2.87
C ASN A 347 2.98 23.39 2.27
N SER A 348 2.23 24.38 1.75
CA SER A 348 2.83 25.61 1.20
C SER A 348 3.57 26.42 2.27
N THR A 349 3.11 26.34 3.52
CA THR A 349 3.71 27.00 4.68
C THR A 349 3.79 26.04 5.86
N ILE A 350 4.85 26.09 6.64
CA ILE A 350 4.97 25.37 7.91
C ILE A 350 4.35 26.25 8.99
N ALA A 351 3.10 25.98 9.35
CA ALA A 351 2.34 26.76 10.33
C ALA A 351 1.60 25.85 11.31
N ILE A 352 1.51 26.27 12.57
CA ILE A 352 0.77 25.53 13.61
C ILE A 352 -0.70 25.37 13.24
N GLN A 353 -1.28 26.34 12.52
CA GLN A 353 -2.65 26.25 12.01
C GLN A 353 -2.84 25.04 11.07
N ASN A 354 -1.86 24.77 10.19
CA ASN A 354 -1.91 23.59 9.31
C ASN A 354 -1.86 22.29 10.13
N MET A 355 -0.98 22.24 11.13
CA MET A 355 -0.88 21.09 12.02
C MET A 355 -2.20 20.79 12.73
N VAL A 356 -2.82 21.81 13.33
CA VAL A 356 -4.06 21.66 14.08
C VAL A 356 -5.22 21.28 13.15
N SER A 357 -5.39 22.01 12.02
CA SER A 357 -6.44 21.75 11.04
C SER A 357 -6.33 20.32 10.46
N ASN A 358 -5.15 19.92 10.01
CA ASN A 358 -4.94 18.59 9.43
C ASN A 358 -5.11 17.48 10.47
N SER A 359 -4.67 17.70 11.74
CA SER A 359 -4.88 16.73 12.81
C SER A 359 -6.37 16.46 13.07
N PHE A 360 -7.23 17.49 13.08
CA PHE A 360 -8.67 17.31 13.22
C PHE A 360 -9.26 16.52 12.05
N LYS A 361 -8.90 16.86 10.81
CA LYS A 361 -9.38 16.17 9.61
C LYS A 361 -8.99 14.69 9.65
N HIS A 362 -7.71 14.37 9.96
CA HIS A 362 -7.23 12.99 10.05
C HIS A 362 -7.95 12.19 11.16
N ILE A 363 -8.25 12.79 12.32
CA ILE A 363 -9.02 12.14 13.38
C ILE A 363 -10.44 11.83 12.87
N VAL A 364 -11.09 12.78 12.23
CA VAL A 364 -12.43 12.62 11.67
C VAL A 364 -12.47 11.52 10.62
N ASP A 365 -11.50 11.48 9.70
CA ASP A 365 -11.38 10.40 8.71
C ASP A 365 -11.16 9.04 9.39
N PHE A 366 -10.31 8.99 10.41
CA PHE A 366 -10.04 7.74 11.13
C PHE A 366 -11.28 7.18 11.84
N ILE A 367 -12.13 8.03 12.39
CA ILE A 367 -13.37 7.59 13.06
C ILE A 367 -14.56 7.45 12.11
N SER A 368 -14.41 7.80 10.83
CA SER A 368 -15.49 7.71 9.83
C SER A 368 -15.93 6.26 9.59
N ILE A 369 -17.20 6.10 9.20
CA ILE A 369 -17.79 4.82 8.79
C ILE A 369 -18.58 5.05 7.49
N PRO A 370 -18.91 4.01 6.70
CA PRO A 370 -19.63 4.18 5.44
C PRO A 370 -21.15 4.47 5.65
N VAL A 371 -21.47 5.43 6.51
CA VAL A 371 -22.85 5.87 6.84
C VAL A 371 -22.95 7.39 6.70
N ASN A 372 -23.65 7.87 5.68
CA ASN A 372 -23.68 9.30 5.35
C ASN A 372 -24.15 10.18 6.52
N GLY A 373 -25.22 9.82 7.21
CA GLY A 373 -25.74 10.63 8.34
C GLY A 373 -24.70 10.80 9.45
N TYR A 374 -23.94 9.75 9.75
CA TYR A 374 -22.86 9.83 10.73
C TYR A 374 -21.69 10.67 10.20
N ASN A 375 -21.28 10.51 8.95
CA ASN A 375 -20.19 11.30 8.37
C ASN A 375 -20.59 12.79 8.25
N ASN A 376 -21.86 13.12 7.98
CA ASN A 376 -22.35 14.49 8.01
C ASN A 376 -22.27 15.11 9.43
N LEU A 377 -22.56 14.31 10.47
CA LEU A 377 -22.35 14.75 11.85
C LEU A 377 -20.87 15.03 12.13
N LEU A 378 -19.97 14.12 11.72
CA LEU A 378 -18.52 14.31 11.87
C LEU A 378 -18.04 15.55 11.13
N PHE A 379 -18.54 15.80 9.92
CA PHE A 379 -18.23 17.00 9.15
C PHE A 379 -18.66 18.27 9.92
N SER A 380 -19.88 18.28 10.46
CA SER A 380 -20.39 19.41 11.26
C SER A 380 -19.54 19.63 12.53
N VAL A 381 -19.12 18.56 13.20
CA VAL A 381 -18.22 18.64 14.36
C VAL A 381 -16.86 19.22 13.95
N ASN A 382 -16.26 18.74 12.86
CA ASN A 382 -15.00 19.28 12.36
C ASN A 382 -15.10 20.77 12.02
N HIS A 383 -16.17 21.17 11.32
CA HIS A 383 -16.45 22.56 10.98
C HIS A 383 -16.61 23.43 12.24
N SER A 384 -17.35 22.96 13.24
CA SER A 384 -17.55 23.67 14.51
C SER A 384 -16.23 23.84 15.27
N LEU A 385 -15.37 22.82 15.32
CA LEU A 385 -14.05 22.90 15.96
C LEU A 385 -13.17 23.94 15.27
N HIS A 386 -13.15 23.97 13.93
CA HIS A 386 -12.40 24.96 13.17
C HIS A 386 -12.90 26.38 13.43
N ASN A 387 -14.22 26.58 13.52
CA ASN A 387 -14.82 27.89 13.87
C ASN A 387 -14.44 28.35 15.28
N ILE A 388 -14.46 27.43 16.28
CA ILE A 388 -14.10 27.77 17.68
C ILE A 388 -12.65 28.27 17.76
N ILE A 389 -11.72 27.65 17.01
CA ILE A 389 -10.30 28.05 17.04
C ILE A 389 -9.97 29.17 16.04
N GLY A 390 -10.93 29.64 15.24
CA GLY A 390 -10.74 30.71 14.26
C GLY A 390 -9.85 30.33 13.06
N ILE A 391 -9.81 29.05 12.68
CA ILE A 391 -9.02 28.53 11.57
C ILE A 391 -9.96 27.95 10.51
N SER A 392 -9.72 28.26 9.22
CA SER A 392 -10.50 27.65 8.13
C SER A 392 -10.05 26.20 7.89
N GLU A 393 -10.99 25.27 7.71
CA GLU A 393 -10.70 23.90 7.30
C GLU A 393 -10.18 23.81 5.85
N ASN A 394 -10.43 24.84 5.04
CA ASN A 394 -10.04 24.95 3.64
C ASN A 394 -9.03 26.07 3.42
N MET A 395 -8.01 26.16 4.26
CA MET A 395 -6.94 27.14 4.10
C MET A 395 -6.20 26.92 2.76
N PRO A 396 -5.86 28.02 2.03
CA PRO A 396 -5.07 27.90 0.80
C PRO A 396 -3.75 27.15 1.04
N GLY A 397 -3.43 26.20 0.15
CA GLY A 397 -2.20 25.43 0.23
C GLY A 397 -2.12 24.38 1.36
N ASN A 398 -3.21 24.15 2.11
CA ASN A 398 -3.31 23.14 3.17
C ASN A 398 -4.05 21.86 2.75
N ASN A 399 -4.89 21.94 1.72
CA ASN A 399 -5.55 20.79 1.12
C ASN A 399 -4.91 20.45 -0.22
N TRP A 400 -4.81 19.16 -0.53
CA TRP A 400 -4.28 18.68 -1.80
C TRP A 400 -5.18 19.14 -2.97
N ALA A 401 -4.55 19.51 -4.08
CA ALA A 401 -5.20 20.01 -5.29
C ALA A 401 -6.16 21.21 -5.09
N GLY A 402 -6.13 21.87 -3.92
CA GLY A 402 -7.06 22.95 -3.57
C GLY A 402 -8.50 22.47 -3.33
N GLU A 403 -8.72 21.16 -3.17
CA GLU A 403 -10.04 20.58 -2.93
C GLU A 403 -10.55 20.94 -1.52
N ALA A 404 -11.87 21.11 -1.41
CA ALA A 404 -12.50 21.29 -0.11
C ALA A 404 -12.42 20.00 0.73
N PHE A 405 -12.36 20.14 2.05
CA PHE A 405 -12.41 19.01 2.97
C PHE A 405 -13.69 18.20 2.79
N THR A 406 -13.54 16.92 2.61
CA THR A 406 -14.66 15.96 2.51
C THR A 406 -14.31 14.68 3.27
N ILE A 407 -15.30 14.03 3.88
CA ILE A 407 -15.11 12.74 4.55
C ILE A 407 -15.46 11.63 3.57
N ASN A 408 -14.43 10.86 3.20
CA ASN A 408 -14.56 9.73 2.28
C ASN A 408 -14.27 8.40 3.00
N ASN A 409 -15.27 7.51 3.05
CA ASN A 409 -15.07 6.13 3.50
C ASN A 409 -15.71 5.18 2.50
N HIS A 410 -14.88 4.65 1.62
CA HIS A 410 -15.30 3.80 0.50
C HIS A 410 -15.10 2.31 0.74
N LEU A 411 -14.68 1.87 1.91
CA LEU A 411 -14.40 0.47 2.25
C LEU A 411 -13.48 -0.19 1.23
N ASN A 412 -12.42 0.51 0.90
CA ASN A 412 -11.37 0.03 0.01
C ASN A 412 -9.98 0.41 0.57
N GLU A 413 -8.95 0.07 -0.18
CA GLU A 413 -7.54 0.32 0.16
C GLU A 413 -7.13 1.79 0.20
N ASP A 414 -7.93 2.70 -0.30
CA ASP A 414 -7.63 4.13 -0.32
C ASP A 414 -8.23 4.86 0.89
N THR A 415 -9.46 4.48 1.27
CA THR A 415 -10.19 5.15 2.35
C THR A 415 -10.94 4.15 3.21
N ALA A 416 -10.49 3.95 4.44
CA ALA A 416 -11.18 3.14 5.44
C ALA A 416 -10.84 3.62 6.85
N GLY A 417 -11.80 4.21 7.52
CA GLY A 417 -11.71 4.55 8.93
C GLY A 417 -11.96 3.35 9.85
N SER A 418 -11.78 3.55 11.16
CA SER A 418 -12.05 2.53 12.17
C SER A 418 -12.38 3.11 13.53
N ILE A 419 -13.66 3.42 13.74
CA ILE A 419 -14.19 3.93 15.02
C ILE A 419 -13.85 3.01 16.20
N ILE A 420 -13.83 1.69 15.98
CA ILE A 420 -13.57 0.73 17.05
C ILE A 420 -12.14 0.86 17.58
N HIS A 421 -11.17 1.08 16.70
CA HIS A 421 -9.79 1.30 17.12
C HIS A 421 -9.62 2.66 17.80
N ALA A 422 -10.36 3.68 17.41
CA ALA A 422 -10.39 4.94 18.14
C ALA A 422 -10.92 4.75 19.58
N VAL A 423 -11.99 3.97 19.77
CA VAL A 423 -12.51 3.61 21.10
C VAL A 423 -11.46 2.82 21.91
N VAL A 424 -10.75 1.88 21.28
CA VAL A 424 -9.66 1.11 21.90
C VAL A 424 -8.52 2.03 22.37
N ILE A 425 -8.13 3.01 21.54
CA ILE A 425 -7.10 3.99 21.89
C ILE A 425 -7.57 4.88 23.06
N ILE A 426 -8.79 5.41 23.00
CA ILE A 426 -9.34 6.24 24.09
C ILE A 426 -9.44 5.45 25.40
N LEU A 427 -9.97 4.23 25.35
CA LEU A 427 -10.04 3.34 26.52
C LEU A 427 -8.67 3.09 27.12
N SER A 428 -7.66 2.86 26.28
CA SER A 428 -6.30 2.64 26.75
C SER A 428 -5.66 3.89 27.38
N LEU A 429 -5.97 5.09 26.88
CA LEU A 429 -5.56 6.37 27.50
C LEU A 429 -6.15 6.55 28.89
N VAL A 430 -7.38 6.08 29.14
CA VAL A 430 -7.96 6.05 30.49
C VAL A 430 -7.31 4.99 31.37
N LEU A 431 -7.09 3.78 30.82
CA LEU A 431 -6.54 2.66 31.58
C LEU A 431 -5.06 2.81 31.89
N VAL A 432 -4.30 3.62 31.15
CA VAL A 432 -2.85 3.80 31.36
C VAL A 432 -2.52 4.24 32.79
N PHE A 433 -3.39 5.01 33.43
CA PHE A 433 -3.20 5.47 34.81
C PHE A 433 -3.22 4.34 35.84
N LYS A 434 -3.79 3.17 35.52
CA LYS A 434 -3.75 1.94 36.33
C LYS A 434 -2.47 1.13 36.10
N SER A 435 -1.68 1.44 35.06
CA SER A 435 -0.47 0.70 34.75
C SER A 435 0.70 1.05 35.67
N LYS A 436 1.47 0.03 36.05
CA LYS A 436 2.76 0.21 36.77
C LYS A 436 3.79 0.98 35.93
N HIS A 437 3.65 0.99 34.63
CA HIS A 437 4.57 1.64 33.68
C HIS A 437 3.96 2.89 33.05
N LYS A 438 3.00 3.57 33.74
CA LYS A 438 2.22 4.70 33.21
C LYS A 438 3.06 5.77 32.52
N THR A 439 4.16 6.22 33.15
CA THR A 439 5.02 7.28 32.60
C THR A 439 5.62 6.89 31.25
N LYS A 440 6.18 5.66 31.11
CA LYS A 440 6.75 5.19 29.85
C LYS A 440 5.69 5.06 28.77
N LEU A 441 4.50 4.56 29.12
CA LEU A 441 3.40 4.40 28.19
C LEU A 441 2.81 5.73 27.75
N LEU A 442 2.69 6.71 28.65
CA LEU A 442 2.29 8.08 28.31
C LEU A 442 3.32 8.76 27.36
N LEU A 443 4.62 8.53 27.59
CA LEU A 443 5.66 9.01 26.67
C LEU A 443 5.54 8.38 25.27
N LEU A 444 5.15 7.08 25.17
CA LEU A 444 4.90 6.45 23.89
C LEU A 444 3.65 7.01 23.20
N PHE A 445 2.57 7.32 23.94
CA PHE A 445 1.43 8.03 23.38
C PHE A 445 1.79 9.44 22.91
N ALA A 446 2.56 10.18 23.72
CA ALA A 446 3.04 11.52 23.34
C ALA A 446 3.89 11.45 22.06
N TYR A 447 4.76 10.44 21.96
CA TYR A 447 5.53 10.19 20.75
C TYR A 447 4.63 9.96 19.51
N CYS A 448 3.63 9.07 19.63
CA CYS A 448 2.71 8.82 18.53
C CYS A 448 1.90 10.07 18.15
N PHE A 449 1.47 10.86 19.14
CA PHE A 449 0.77 12.12 18.91
C PHE A 449 1.69 13.14 18.21
N ILE A 450 2.94 13.28 18.64
CA ILE A 450 3.93 14.15 17.98
C ILE A 450 4.15 13.70 16.53
N ALA A 451 4.37 12.41 16.28
CA ALA A 451 4.56 11.89 14.93
C ALA A 451 3.35 12.16 14.02
N PHE A 452 2.14 11.95 14.53
CA PHE A 452 0.89 12.26 13.86
C PHE A 452 0.75 13.76 13.55
N SER A 453 1.04 14.61 14.53
CA SER A 453 0.94 16.08 14.37
C SER A 453 2.01 16.63 13.44
N LEU A 454 3.24 16.10 13.47
CA LEU A 454 4.30 16.46 12.52
C LEU A 454 3.94 16.12 11.09
N TYR A 455 3.22 15.01 10.86
CA TYR A 455 2.69 14.70 9.54
C TYR A 455 1.73 15.80 9.08
N GLY A 456 0.74 16.19 9.88
CA GLY A 456 -0.19 17.27 9.57
C GLY A 456 0.47 18.66 9.42
N LEU A 457 1.62 18.89 10.09
CA LEU A 457 2.40 20.12 9.92
C LEU A 457 3.08 20.20 8.56
N LEU A 458 3.64 19.08 8.09
CA LEU A 458 4.51 19.06 6.90
C LEU A 458 3.76 18.72 5.62
N PHE A 459 2.68 17.93 5.70
CA PHE A 459 1.94 17.48 4.53
C PHE A 459 0.56 18.11 4.43
N ARG A 460 0.13 18.38 3.19
CA ARG A 460 -1.24 18.79 2.88
C ARG A 460 -2.19 17.65 3.23
N TYR A 461 -3.35 18.02 3.72
CA TYR A 461 -4.42 17.04 3.92
C TYR A 461 -4.86 16.44 2.58
N THR A 462 -4.98 15.13 2.54
CA THR A 462 -5.66 14.38 1.48
C THR A 462 -6.69 13.42 2.07
N PRO A 463 -7.80 13.11 1.36
CA PRO A 463 -8.77 12.11 1.83
C PRO A 463 -8.18 10.70 2.01
N PHE A 464 -6.93 10.50 1.59
CA PHE A 464 -6.23 9.22 1.60
C PHE A 464 -5.17 9.10 2.72
N ASP A 465 -5.06 10.09 3.60
CA ASP A 465 -3.95 10.18 4.58
C ASP A 465 -3.98 9.09 5.65
N ILE A 466 -5.14 8.49 5.93
CA ILE A 466 -5.24 7.39 6.90
C ILE A 466 -4.33 6.22 6.53
N ARG A 467 -4.14 5.94 5.24
CA ARG A 467 -3.19 4.92 4.79
C ARG A 467 -1.73 5.33 5.01
N LEU A 468 -1.41 6.63 4.87
CA LEU A 468 -0.06 7.16 5.08
C LEU A 468 0.29 7.24 6.57
N LEU A 469 -0.71 7.40 7.44
CA LEU A 469 -0.58 7.36 8.90
C LEU A 469 -0.58 5.94 9.47
N LEU A 470 -0.78 4.92 8.64
CA LEU A 470 -0.88 3.52 9.07
C LEU A 470 0.29 3.03 9.94
N PRO A 471 1.57 3.39 9.71
CA PRO A 471 2.67 3.00 10.59
C PRO A 471 2.46 3.44 12.05
N VAL A 472 2.03 4.69 12.25
CA VAL A 472 1.76 5.26 13.60
C VAL A 472 0.51 4.65 14.21
N LEU A 473 -0.54 4.44 13.42
CA LEU A 473 -1.79 3.79 13.87
C LEU A 473 -1.55 2.35 14.33
N ILE A 474 -0.75 1.57 13.61
CA ILE A 474 -0.37 0.20 14.02
C ILE A 474 0.36 0.24 15.36
N LEU A 475 1.32 1.16 15.53
CA LEU A 475 2.03 1.31 16.79
C LEU A 475 1.09 1.70 17.94
N LEU A 476 0.16 2.64 17.70
CA LEU A 476 -0.87 3.01 18.68
C LEU A 476 -1.73 1.81 19.09
N ILE A 477 -2.12 0.96 18.15
CA ILE A 477 -2.88 -0.27 18.43
C ILE A 477 -2.05 -1.25 19.26
N ILE A 478 -0.77 -1.43 18.96
CA ILE A 478 0.15 -2.28 19.75
C ILE A 478 0.22 -1.76 21.21
N ILE A 479 0.42 -0.47 21.41
CA ILE A 479 0.48 0.16 22.74
C ILE A 479 -0.86 0.01 23.47
N SER A 480 -1.97 0.32 22.80
CA SER A 480 -3.31 0.29 23.36
C SER A 480 -3.74 -1.11 23.78
N THR A 481 -3.49 -2.09 22.93
CA THR A 481 -3.81 -3.51 23.25
C THR A 481 -2.94 -4.04 24.38
N TYR A 482 -1.67 -3.63 24.48
CA TYR A 482 -0.82 -3.96 25.62
C TYR A 482 -1.41 -3.42 26.92
N ILE A 483 -1.83 -2.16 26.98
CA ILE A 483 -2.41 -1.54 28.16
C ILE A 483 -3.71 -2.25 28.55
N ILE A 484 -4.61 -2.45 27.58
CA ILE A 484 -5.89 -3.11 27.82
C ILE A 484 -5.68 -4.52 28.40
N TYR A 485 -4.79 -5.30 27.75
CA TYR A 485 -4.53 -6.67 28.17
C TYR A 485 -3.89 -6.77 29.57
N THR A 486 -3.01 -5.82 29.94
CA THR A 486 -2.31 -5.81 31.24
C THR A 486 -3.12 -5.18 32.36
N CYS A 487 -4.02 -4.23 32.05
CA CYS A 487 -4.82 -3.51 33.05
C CYS A 487 -6.21 -4.15 33.29
N ILE A 488 -6.75 -4.91 32.33
CA ILE A 488 -8.02 -5.62 32.49
C ILE A 488 -7.76 -7.06 32.91
N THR A 489 -8.04 -7.35 34.17
CA THR A 489 -7.88 -8.70 34.76
C THR A 489 -9.05 -9.63 34.46
N ASN A 490 -10.23 -9.08 34.10
CA ASN A 490 -11.42 -9.86 33.80
C ASN A 490 -11.30 -10.58 32.46
N LYS A 491 -11.15 -11.91 32.53
CA LYS A 491 -11.01 -12.78 31.34
C LYS A 491 -12.22 -12.74 30.39
N TYR A 492 -13.42 -12.45 30.90
CA TYR A 492 -14.63 -12.38 30.07
C TYR A 492 -14.61 -11.16 29.15
N ILE A 493 -14.15 -10.00 29.67
CA ILE A 493 -13.99 -8.78 28.85
C ILE A 493 -12.98 -9.01 27.73
N ILE A 494 -11.81 -9.59 28.04
CA ILE A 494 -10.80 -9.90 27.02
C ILE A 494 -11.35 -10.89 25.99
N ASN A 495 -12.12 -11.92 26.40
CA ASN A 495 -12.74 -12.86 25.46
C ASN A 495 -13.81 -12.16 24.57
N ALA A 496 -14.60 -11.26 25.14
CA ALA A 496 -15.57 -10.49 24.36
C ALA A 496 -14.89 -9.60 23.32
N LEU A 497 -13.78 -8.95 23.66
CA LEU A 497 -12.99 -8.17 22.71
C LEU A 497 -12.34 -9.06 21.63
N ILE A 498 -11.80 -10.22 21.99
CA ILE A 498 -11.29 -11.22 21.03
C ILE A 498 -12.38 -11.61 20.03
N PHE A 499 -13.60 -11.91 20.53
CA PHE A 499 -14.73 -12.26 19.69
C PHE A 499 -15.15 -11.09 18.78
N LEU A 500 -15.24 -9.88 19.32
CA LEU A 500 -15.57 -8.67 18.56
C LEU A 500 -14.56 -8.43 17.42
N PHE A 501 -13.25 -8.44 17.72
CA PHE A 501 -12.22 -8.25 16.70
C PHE A 501 -12.24 -9.35 15.64
N SER A 502 -12.55 -10.60 16.03
CA SER A 502 -12.69 -11.73 15.09
C SER A 502 -13.82 -11.50 14.09
N ILE A 503 -14.98 -10.99 14.55
CA ILE A 503 -16.12 -10.67 13.65
C ILE A 503 -15.77 -9.51 12.71
N ILE A 504 -15.19 -8.45 13.26
CA ILE A 504 -14.87 -7.24 12.49
C ILE A 504 -13.86 -7.55 11.38
N SER A 505 -12.88 -8.42 11.66
CA SER A 505 -11.85 -8.78 10.69
C SER A 505 -12.40 -9.55 9.47
N ILE A 506 -13.55 -10.20 9.57
CA ILE A 506 -14.17 -10.93 8.46
C ILE A 506 -14.68 -9.96 7.38
N PHE A 507 -15.30 -8.85 7.79
CA PHE A 507 -15.98 -7.95 6.85
C PHE A 507 -15.05 -7.40 5.76
N PRO A 508 -13.85 -6.82 6.04
CA PRO A 508 -12.97 -6.28 5.01
C PRO A 508 -12.45 -7.34 4.04
N VAL A 509 -12.34 -8.60 4.48
CA VAL A 509 -11.88 -9.71 3.63
C VAL A 509 -12.91 -10.07 2.58
N TYR A 510 -14.18 -10.16 2.97
CA TYR A 510 -15.23 -10.73 2.12
C TYR A 510 -16.06 -9.70 1.37
N PHE A 511 -16.11 -8.46 1.87
CA PHE A 511 -16.90 -7.35 1.34
C PHE A 511 -16.03 -6.16 0.91
N ASN A 512 -14.85 -6.42 0.39
CA ASN A 512 -13.98 -5.40 -0.20
C ASN A 512 -14.59 -4.87 -1.50
N ARG A 513 -14.70 -3.55 -1.65
CA ARG A 513 -15.22 -2.91 -2.87
C ARG A 513 -14.39 -3.27 -4.11
N ALA A 514 -13.08 -3.25 -3.98
CA ALA A 514 -12.17 -3.52 -5.09
C ALA A 514 -12.10 -5.01 -5.46
N LYS A 515 -12.26 -5.90 -4.46
CA LYS A 515 -12.09 -7.35 -4.62
C LYS A 515 -13.18 -8.13 -3.86
N PRO A 516 -14.46 -7.99 -4.24
CA PRO A 516 -15.58 -8.60 -3.51
C PRO A 516 -15.58 -10.13 -3.67
N ILE A 517 -15.41 -10.86 -2.54
CA ILE A 517 -15.54 -12.32 -2.50
C ILE A 517 -17.02 -12.74 -2.48
N ILE A 518 -17.83 -12.16 -1.58
CA ILE A 518 -19.25 -12.48 -1.42
C ILE A 518 -20.11 -11.47 -2.17
N GLY A 519 -19.77 -10.18 -2.12
CA GLY A 519 -20.52 -9.13 -2.79
C GLY A 519 -19.88 -7.77 -2.65
N ASN A 520 -20.17 -6.89 -3.60
CA ASN A 520 -19.72 -5.51 -3.55
C ASN A 520 -20.57 -4.73 -2.51
N PRO A 521 -19.97 -4.18 -1.45
CA PRO A 521 -20.70 -3.50 -0.38
C PRO A 521 -21.49 -2.28 -0.88
N PHE A 522 -21.03 -1.61 -1.93
CA PHE A 522 -21.76 -0.49 -2.55
C PHE A 522 -23.02 -0.92 -3.24
N TYR A 523 -22.97 -2.01 -4.03
CA TYR A 523 -24.17 -2.56 -4.64
C TYR A 523 -25.15 -3.05 -3.57
N LEU A 524 -24.69 -3.83 -2.60
CA LEU A 524 -25.52 -4.35 -1.52
C LEU A 524 -26.23 -3.22 -0.76
N ARG A 525 -25.49 -2.14 -0.43
CA ARG A 525 -26.07 -0.96 0.21
C ARG A 525 -27.15 -0.30 -0.67
N ARG A 526 -26.86 -0.07 -1.97
CA ARG A 526 -27.81 0.51 -2.93
C ARG A 526 -29.06 -0.34 -3.07
N ALA A 527 -28.89 -1.65 -3.16
CA ALA A 527 -30.02 -2.59 -3.21
C ALA A 527 -30.88 -2.55 -1.94
N LEU A 528 -30.28 -2.47 -0.76
CA LEU A 528 -31.00 -2.36 0.52
C LEU A 528 -31.73 -1.02 0.69
N THR A 529 -31.14 0.06 0.20
CA THR A 529 -31.69 1.42 0.36
C THR A 529 -32.45 1.92 -0.87
N ASN A 530 -32.55 1.12 -1.93
CA ASN A 530 -33.08 1.51 -3.24
C ASN A 530 -32.45 2.81 -3.78
N SER A 531 -31.15 2.99 -3.55
CA SER A 531 -30.42 4.21 -3.94
C SER A 531 -29.88 4.09 -5.36
N PRO A 532 -30.33 4.90 -6.33
CA PRO A 532 -29.87 4.88 -7.70
C PRO A 532 -28.40 5.33 -7.79
N LYS A 533 -27.74 4.94 -8.89
CA LYS A 533 -26.36 5.33 -9.20
C LYS A 533 -26.29 6.76 -9.75
N GLY A 534 -27.32 7.12 -10.49
CA GLY A 534 -27.43 8.44 -11.11
C GLY A 534 -26.56 8.65 -12.36
N ASP A 535 -25.93 7.57 -12.88
CA ASP A 535 -24.91 7.64 -13.94
C ASP A 535 -25.45 7.22 -15.31
N ILE A 536 -26.70 7.55 -15.65
CA ILE A 536 -27.23 7.28 -17.00
C ILE A 536 -26.75 8.40 -17.92
N ASP A 537 -25.69 8.16 -18.68
CA ASP A 537 -25.21 9.09 -19.70
C ASP A 537 -26.06 9.06 -20.97
N SER A 538 -25.94 10.09 -21.79
CA SER A 538 -26.68 10.21 -23.05
C SER A 538 -26.43 9.05 -24.04
N LYS A 539 -25.25 8.42 -23.98
CA LYS A 539 -24.91 7.25 -24.82
C LYS A 539 -25.60 5.98 -24.33
N THR A 540 -25.65 5.78 -23.01
CA THR A 540 -26.42 4.66 -22.41
C THR A 540 -27.89 4.81 -22.73
N LEU A 541 -28.43 6.04 -22.72
CA LEU A 541 -29.80 6.33 -23.09
C LEU A 541 -30.11 5.97 -24.56
N THR A 542 -29.18 6.18 -25.47
CA THR A 542 -29.35 5.85 -26.89
C THR A 542 -29.44 4.34 -27.16
N LEU A 543 -28.87 3.52 -26.28
CA LEU A 543 -28.86 2.06 -26.41
C LEU A 543 -30.12 1.39 -25.83
N LEU A 544 -31.00 2.16 -25.18
CA LEU A 544 -32.22 1.62 -24.57
C LEU A 544 -33.38 1.46 -25.58
N PRO A 545 -34.29 0.46 -25.36
CA PRO A 545 -35.55 0.39 -26.08
C PRO A 545 -36.36 1.69 -25.93
N ALA A 546 -37.07 2.09 -26.98
CA ALA A 546 -37.82 3.35 -27.04
C ALA A 546 -38.78 3.53 -25.85
N THR A 547 -39.46 2.49 -25.41
CA THR A 547 -40.40 2.49 -24.26
C THR A 547 -39.65 2.82 -22.91
N LYS A 548 -38.49 2.25 -22.71
CA LYS A 548 -37.68 2.54 -21.50
C LYS A 548 -37.02 3.93 -21.53
N LYS A 549 -36.66 4.37 -22.74
CA LYS A 549 -36.13 5.70 -22.97
C LYS A 549 -37.18 6.78 -22.67
N GLU A 550 -38.41 6.57 -23.09
CA GLU A 550 -39.53 7.46 -22.86
C GLU A 550 -39.94 7.50 -21.37
N GLU A 551 -39.89 6.37 -20.69
CA GLU A 551 -40.09 6.28 -19.25
C GLU A 551 -39.03 7.07 -18.44
N ILE A 552 -37.77 7.02 -18.87
CA ILE A 552 -36.69 7.80 -18.27
C ILE A 552 -36.85 9.30 -18.55
N LEU A 553 -37.15 9.65 -19.81
CA LEU A 553 -37.34 11.05 -20.21
C LEU A 553 -38.55 11.71 -19.55
N ASN A 554 -39.64 10.98 -19.38
CA ASN A 554 -40.87 11.47 -18.75
C ASN A 554 -40.75 11.59 -17.21
N ASN A 555 -39.93 10.76 -16.58
CA ASN A 555 -39.71 10.78 -15.13
C ASN A 555 -38.54 11.62 -14.69
N TYR A 556 -37.62 11.97 -15.60
CA TYR A 556 -36.37 12.67 -15.29
C TYR A 556 -36.06 13.70 -16.36
N ILE A 557 -36.04 14.98 -15.99
CA ILE A 557 -35.50 16.07 -16.84
C ILE A 557 -33.96 15.88 -16.86
N LEU A 558 -33.45 15.38 -17.98
CA LEU A 558 -32.01 15.26 -18.21
C LEU A 558 -31.40 16.64 -18.38
N THR A 559 -30.82 17.15 -17.31
CA THR A 559 -29.90 18.28 -17.36
C THR A 559 -28.47 17.79 -17.15
N ASP A 560 -27.49 18.47 -17.72
CA ASP A 560 -26.04 18.17 -17.62
C ASP A 560 -25.46 18.09 -16.19
N SER A 561 -26.29 18.26 -15.18
CA SER A 561 -25.95 18.23 -13.76
C SER A 561 -26.62 17.08 -12.99
N ILE A 562 -26.46 15.85 -13.47
CA ILE A 562 -27.02 14.62 -12.86
C ILE A 562 -26.57 14.44 -11.39
N TYR A 563 -25.45 14.97 -10.99
CA TYR A 563 -24.98 14.93 -9.58
C TYR A 563 -25.88 15.68 -8.59
N ARG A 564 -26.61 16.71 -9.03
CA ARG A 564 -27.53 17.50 -8.16
C ARG A 564 -28.93 16.90 -8.03
N LEU A 565 -29.33 16.00 -8.92
CA LEU A 565 -30.68 15.42 -8.92
C LEU A 565 -30.91 14.38 -7.81
N ASN A 566 -29.88 13.70 -7.34
CA ASN A 566 -30.02 12.68 -6.30
C ASN A 566 -30.48 13.21 -4.93
N GLU A 567 -30.24 14.49 -4.63
CA GLU A 567 -30.62 15.08 -3.34
C GLU A 567 -32.11 15.42 -3.26
N ASN A 568 -32.78 15.65 -4.38
CA ASN A 568 -34.18 16.13 -4.43
C ASN A 568 -35.22 15.06 -4.79
N LEU A 569 -34.80 13.80 -5.01
CA LEU A 569 -35.73 12.71 -5.35
C LEU A 569 -36.48 12.21 -4.12
N THR A 570 -37.79 12.01 -4.26
CA THR A 570 -38.60 11.30 -3.25
C THR A 570 -38.13 9.84 -3.12
N GLN A 571 -38.47 9.18 -2.02
CA GLN A 571 -38.11 7.78 -1.79
C GLN A 571 -38.67 6.84 -2.88
N GLU A 572 -39.86 7.11 -3.39
CA GLU A 572 -40.50 6.36 -4.45
C GLU A 572 -39.81 6.55 -5.80
N GLN A 573 -39.45 7.78 -6.12
CA GLN A 573 -38.65 8.09 -7.32
C GLN A 573 -37.27 7.43 -7.30
N ARG A 574 -36.60 7.44 -6.16
CA ARG A 574 -35.30 6.72 -5.97
C ARG A 574 -35.46 5.23 -6.20
N LYS A 575 -36.50 4.61 -5.66
CA LYS A 575 -36.80 3.18 -5.83
C LYS A 575 -37.08 2.84 -7.30
N THR A 576 -37.84 3.67 -7.99
CA THR A 576 -38.15 3.48 -9.41
C THR A 576 -36.91 3.60 -10.27
N LEU A 577 -36.07 4.62 -10.05
CA LEU A 577 -34.82 4.81 -10.75
C LEU A 577 -33.84 3.65 -10.50
N PHE A 578 -33.67 3.21 -9.25
CA PHE A 578 -32.82 2.07 -8.92
C PHE A 578 -33.27 0.80 -9.67
N LYS A 579 -34.57 0.49 -9.68
CA LYS A 579 -35.09 -0.66 -10.42
C LYS A 579 -34.85 -0.55 -11.93
N LEU A 580 -34.98 0.65 -12.49
CA LEU A 580 -34.73 0.91 -13.90
C LEU A 580 -33.25 0.71 -14.22
N GLU A 581 -32.34 1.33 -13.46
CA GLU A 581 -30.88 1.16 -13.60
C GLU A 581 -30.48 -0.32 -13.50
N ASP A 582 -31.10 -1.05 -12.59
CA ASP A 582 -30.88 -2.49 -12.42
C ASP A 582 -31.39 -3.30 -13.62
N SER A 583 -32.55 -2.94 -14.15
CA SER A 583 -33.17 -3.63 -15.31
C SER A 583 -32.39 -3.43 -16.61
N ILE A 584 -31.68 -2.32 -16.77
CA ILE A 584 -30.86 -2.04 -17.95
C ILE A 584 -29.41 -2.54 -17.80
N GLY A 585 -29.11 -3.22 -16.69
CA GLY A 585 -27.79 -3.82 -16.45
C GLY A 585 -26.71 -2.85 -15.95
N LEU A 586 -27.07 -1.65 -15.47
CA LEU A 586 -26.09 -0.66 -14.98
C LEU A 586 -25.29 -1.19 -13.79
N PHE A 587 -25.86 -2.12 -13.01
CA PHE A 587 -25.23 -2.76 -11.88
C PHE A 587 -24.62 -4.15 -12.20
N ASP A 588 -24.74 -4.64 -13.43
CA ASP A 588 -24.32 -6.02 -13.76
C ASP A 588 -22.86 -6.29 -13.44
N PHE A 589 -22.00 -5.29 -13.58
CA PHE A 589 -20.61 -5.40 -13.20
C PHE A 589 -20.41 -5.39 -11.68
N ASP A 590 -21.18 -4.56 -10.97
CA ASP A 590 -21.09 -4.41 -9.51
C ASP A 590 -21.72 -5.61 -8.77
N LYS A 591 -22.70 -6.29 -9.36
CA LYS A 591 -23.28 -7.52 -8.82
C LYS A 591 -22.29 -8.69 -8.80
N LYS A 592 -21.36 -8.71 -9.75
CA LYS A 592 -20.41 -9.82 -9.93
C LYS A 592 -19.33 -9.82 -8.85
N THR A 593 -19.12 -10.99 -8.26
CA THR A 593 -17.95 -11.26 -7.42
C THR A 593 -16.69 -11.41 -8.27
N ILE A 594 -15.52 -11.46 -7.63
CA ILE A 594 -14.24 -11.73 -8.32
C ILE A 594 -14.24 -13.04 -9.10
N PHE A 595 -14.98 -14.06 -8.66
CA PHE A 595 -15.08 -15.38 -9.31
C PHE A 595 -15.93 -15.38 -10.57
N GLN A 596 -16.80 -14.40 -10.70
CA GLN A 596 -17.71 -14.23 -11.84
C GLN A 596 -17.15 -13.27 -12.90
N LYS A 597 -16.00 -12.69 -12.63
CA LYS A 597 -15.27 -11.77 -13.52
C LYS A 597 -14.07 -12.48 -14.14
N SER A 598 -13.80 -12.19 -15.43
CA SER A 598 -12.52 -12.58 -16.03
C SER A 598 -11.35 -11.85 -15.33
N ARG A 599 -10.10 -12.33 -15.53
CA ARG A 599 -8.92 -11.60 -15.04
C ARG A 599 -8.89 -10.16 -15.57
N LEU A 600 -9.23 -9.99 -16.84
CA LEU A 600 -9.26 -8.66 -17.47
C LEU A 600 -10.33 -7.76 -16.84
N ASP A 601 -11.54 -8.29 -16.54
CA ASP A 601 -12.59 -7.51 -15.88
C ASP A 601 -12.21 -7.11 -14.46
N ASN A 602 -11.42 -7.94 -13.76
CA ASN A 602 -10.98 -7.64 -12.41
C ASN A 602 -10.08 -6.40 -12.31
N TYR A 603 -9.33 -6.03 -13.36
CA TYR A 603 -8.61 -4.74 -13.40
C TYR A 603 -9.55 -3.53 -13.32
N PHE A 604 -10.78 -3.66 -13.79
CA PHE A 604 -11.75 -2.58 -13.92
C PHE A 604 -12.79 -2.55 -12.80
N THR A 605 -12.64 -3.36 -11.75
CA THR A 605 -13.67 -3.47 -10.70
C THR A 605 -14.00 -2.12 -10.05
N GLN A 606 -13.03 -1.23 -9.90
CA GLN A 606 -13.27 0.11 -9.36
C GLN A 606 -13.76 1.14 -10.41
N ASN A 607 -13.47 0.92 -11.69
CA ASN A 607 -13.82 1.81 -12.81
C ASN A 607 -14.30 1.04 -14.05
N PRO A 608 -15.48 0.42 -13.99
CA PRO A 608 -15.97 -0.42 -15.08
C PRO A 608 -16.24 0.35 -16.39
N ALA A 609 -16.50 1.66 -16.33
CA ALA A 609 -16.70 2.49 -17.52
C ALA A 609 -15.45 2.53 -18.43
N ILE A 610 -14.24 2.49 -17.87
CA ILE A 610 -12.99 2.49 -18.64
C ILE A 610 -12.86 1.19 -19.46
N ARG A 611 -13.45 0.06 -18.99
CA ARG A 611 -13.39 -1.24 -19.66
C ARG A 611 -13.90 -1.16 -21.11
N LYS A 612 -15.10 -0.60 -21.30
CA LYS A 612 -15.73 -0.47 -22.62
C LYS A 612 -14.92 0.44 -23.55
N ASN A 613 -14.39 1.54 -22.99
CA ASN A 613 -13.55 2.47 -23.75
C ASN A 613 -12.26 1.80 -24.23
N MET A 614 -11.58 1.05 -23.37
CA MET A 614 -10.37 0.32 -23.73
C MET A 614 -10.60 -0.79 -24.73
N ASP A 615 -11.68 -1.56 -24.60
CA ASP A 615 -12.05 -2.58 -25.59
C ASP A 615 -12.29 -1.96 -26.98
N THR A 616 -13.05 -0.86 -27.05
CA THR A 616 -13.31 -0.14 -28.29
C THR A 616 -12.03 0.43 -28.87
N LEU A 617 -11.19 1.04 -28.05
CA LEU A 617 -9.89 1.60 -28.42
C LEU A 617 -9.03 0.54 -29.10
N PHE A 618 -8.80 -0.59 -28.42
CA PHE A 618 -7.92 -1.65 -28.91
C PHE A 618 -8.55 -2.54 -29.99
N SER A 619 -9.87 -2.59 -30.11
CA SER A 619 -10.53 -3.25 -31.26
C SER A 619 -10.33 -2.45 -32.55
N ASN A 620 -10.41 -1.12 -32.48
CA ASN A 620 -10.21 -0.24 -33.64
C ASN A 620 -8.75 -0.27 -34.15
N ILE A 621 -7.77 -0.53 -33.27
CA ILE A 621 -6.36 -0.70 -33.65
C ILE A 621 -6.18 -1.89 -34.63
N SER A 622 -7.11 -2.86 -34.63
CA SER A 622 -6.94 -4.06 -35.47
C SER A 622 -7.39 -3.90 -36.91
N SER A 623 -8.16 -2.87 -37.27
CA SER A 623 -8.93 -2.94 -38.51
C SER A 623 -8.33 -2.26 -39.74
N ALA A 624 -7.45 -1.25 -39.63
CA ALA A 624 -7.16 -0.50 -40.85
C ALA A 624 -5.68 -0.34 -41.27
N ASN A 625 -4.75 -0.12 -40.36
CA ASN A 625 -3.36 0.20 -40.76
C ASN A 625 -2.25 -0.59 -40.07
N LEU A 626 -2.54 -1.26 -38.98
CA LEU A 626 -1.59 -2.12 -38.27
C LEU A 626 -1.31 -3.42 -39.02
N ALA A 627 -2.22 -3.84 -39.89
CA ALA A 627 -2.01 -4.98 -40.75
C ALA A 627 -0.72 -4.85 -41.58
N LYS A 628 -0.38 -3.65 -42.04
CA LYS A 628 0.85 -3.42 -42.79
C LYS A 628 2.11 -3.57 -41.90
N ASN A 629 2.12 -2.94 -40.72
CA ASN A 629 3.28 -3.01 -39.80
C ASN A 629 3.38 -4.34 -39.06
N LEU A 630 2.25 -4.97 -38.71
CA LEU A 630 2.21 -6.31 -38.12
C LEU A 630 2.67 -7.40 -39.12
N ILE A 631 2.38 -7.22 -40.43
CA ILE A 631 2.82 -8.12 -41.49
C ILE A 631 4.35 -8.02 -41.71
N ILE A 632 4.96 -6.86 -41.42
CA ILE A 632 6.42 -6.61 -41.61
C ILE A 632 7.23 -7.07 -40.38
N GLY A 633 6.59 -7.45 -39.26
CA GLY A 633 7.31 -7.93 -38.08
C GLY A 633 7.96 -6.84 -37.20
N ASN A 634 7.66 -5.56 -37.46
CA ASN A 634 8.21 -4.44 -36.72
C ASN A 634 7.44 -4.20 -35.39
N PRO A 635 8.14 -3.78 -34.33
CA PRO A 635 7.49 -3.38 -33.08
C PRO A 635 6.62 -2.12 -33.26
N ILE A 636 5.58 -2.01 -32.44
CA ILE A 636 4.66 -0.86 -32.45
C ILE A 636 5.10 0.15 -31.39
N TYR A 637 5.17 1.42 -31.79
CA TYR A 637 5.53 2.53 -30.89
C TYR A 637 4.27 3.33 -30.54
N ILE A 638 3.92 3.36 -29.25
CA ILE A 638 2.75 4.02 -28.69
C ILE A 638 3.20 5.33 -28.02
N ASP A 639 2.72 6.45 -28.51
CA ASP A 639 2.86 7.76 -27.87
C ASP A 639 1.72 7.97 -26.90
N LEU A 640 2.01 7.88 -25.61
CA LEU A 640 1.01 7.91 -24.56
C LEU A 640 0.87 9.32 -23.98
N LYS A 641 -0.21 10.00 -24.33
CA LYS A 641 -0.54 11.35 -23.86
C LYS A 641 -1.61 11.31 -22.79
N THR A 642 -1.20 11.02 -21.58
CA THR A 642 -2.08 10.95 -20.42
C THR A 642 -2.10 12.24 -19.64
N GLU A 643 -3.18 12.50 -18.92
CA GLU A 643 -3.22 13.49 -17.85
C GLU A 643 -2.33 13.03 -16.67
N PHE A 644 -2.10 13.94 -15.71
CA PHE A 644 -1.22 13.71 -14.56
C PHE A 644 -1.65 12.53 -13.65
N ASP A 645 -2.86 12.00 -13.85
CA ASP A 645 -3.45 10.92 -13.04
C ASP A 645 -4.35 10.01 -13.87
N SER A 646 -3.77 9.11 -14.65
CA SER A 646 -4.45 8.25 -15.63
C SER A 646 -4.15 6.77 -15.40
N TYR A 647 -5.04 5.87 -15.83
CA TYR A 647 -4.87 4.40 -15.77
C TYR A 647 -3.91 3.87 -16.86
N GLU A 648 -2.69 4.34 -16.85
CA GLU A 648 -1.68 4.02 -17.86
C GLU A 648 -1.40 2.50 -17.97
N TYR A 649 -1.40 1.76 -16.85
CA TYR A 649 -1.08 0.33 -16.86
C TYR A 649 -1.99 -0.50 -17.76
N LEU A 650 -3.24 -0.08 -17.95
CA LEU A 650 -4.17 -0.77 -18.84
C LEU A 650 -3.71 -0.76 -20.29
N VAL A 651 -3.02 0.29 -20.73
CA VAL A 651 -2.41 0.32 -22.08
C VAL A 651 -1.38 -0.79 -22.23
N TRP A 652 -0.54 -1.00 -21.21
CA TRP A 652 0.44 -2.08 -21.18
C TRP A 652 -0.23 -3.47 -21.19
N VAL A 653 -1.29 -3.67 -20.41
CA VAL A 653 -2.04 -4.95 -20.37
C VAL A 653 -2.62 -5.30 -21.74
N TYR A 654 -3.26 -4.32 -22.39
CA TYR A 654 -3.85 -4.53 -23.71
C TYR A 654 -2.79 -4.67 -24.81
N ALA A 655 -1.72 -3.88 -24.77
CA ALA A 655 -0.63 -3.96 -25.74
C ALA A 655 0.08 -5.32 -25.68
N LYS A 656 0.36 -5.84 -24.47
CA LYS A 656 0.92 -7.19 -24.28
C LYS A 656 0.02 -8.28 -24.87
N ALA A 657 -1.28 -8.17 -24.68
CA ALA A 657 -2.23 -9.13 -25.21
C ALA A 657 -2.34 -9.10 -26.76
N LYS A 658 -2.15 -7.92 -27.36
CA LYS A 658 -2.44 -7.68 -28.78
C LYS A 658 -1.21 -7.72 -29.69
N PHE A 659 -0.09 -7.15 -29.24
CA PHE A 659 1.10 -6.94 -30.07
C PHE A 659 2.17 -8.00 -29.79
N LYS A 660 2.03 -9.17 -30.42
CA LYS A 660 2.94 -10.29 -30.23
C LYS A 660 4.36 -10.05 -30.80
N ASN A 661 4.51 -9.13 -31.75
CA ASN A 661 5.81 -8.78 -32.36
C ASN A 661 6.57 -7.72 -31.54
N GLY A 662 6.06 -7.32 -30.39
CA GLY A 662 6.63 -6.33 -29.51
C GLY A 662 6.02 -4.93 -29.68
N PHE A 663 6.14 -4.13 -28.64
CA PHE A 663 5.70 -2.75 -28.62
C PHE A 663 6.56 -1.93 -27.66
N TYR A 664 6.52 -0.60 -27.86
CA TYR A 664 7.16 0.38 -26.98
C TYR A 664 6.16 1.46 -26.60
N VAL A 665 6.15 1.84 -25.33
CA VAL A 665 5.33 2.94 -24.80
C VAL A 665 6.24 4.08 -24.37
N GLY A 666 5.93 5.30 -24.77
CA GLY A 666 6.63 6.49 -24.35
C GLY A 666 5.71 7.71 -24.43
N ASN A 667 6.20 8.88 -24.07
CA ASN A 667 5.46 10.13 -24.07
C ASN A 667 6.25 11.23 -24.83
N SER A 668 5.72 11.67 -25.97
CA SER A 668 6.39 12.68 -26.81
C SER A 668 6.22 14.11 -26.30
N ASP A 669 5.19 14.40 -25.50
CA ASP A 669 4.87 15.76 -25.03
C ASP A 669 5.50 16.10 -23.68
N SER A 670 6.08 15.14 -23.01
CA SER A 670 6.76 15.32 -21.72
C SER A 670 8.10 16.05 -21.89
N LEU A 671 8.03 17.28 -22.40
CA LEU A 671 9.20 18.13 -22.75
C LEU A 671 10.08 18.45 -21.53
N LYS A 672 9.50 18.60 -20.32
CA LYS A 672 10.25 18.86 -19.09
C LYS A 672 11.29 17.78 -18.76
N TYR A 673 11.06 16.55 -19.22
CA TYR A 673 11.89 15.38 -18.90
C TYR A 673 12.77 14.90 -20.06
N ARG A 674 12.56 15.38 -21.29
CA ARG A 674 13.37 14.98 -22.46
C ARG A 674 14.84 15.31 -22.30
N SER A 675 15.16 16.48 -21.76
CA SER A 675 16.54 16.90 -21.52
C SER A 675 17.24 16.08 -20.43
N TYR A 676 16.46 15.39 -19.59
CA TYR A 676 16.94 14.66 -18.42
C TYR A 676 16.89 13.13 -18.58
N SER A 677 16.22 12.60 -19.60
CA SER A 677 16.03 11.15 -19.76
C SER A 677 16.80 10.59 -20.94
N LYS A 678 17.65 9.59 -20.65
CA LYS A 678 18.29 8.74 -21.67
C LYS A 678 17.30 7.75 -22.31
N ASN A 679 16.09 7.63 -21.76
CA ASN A 679 15.08 6.64 -22.12
C ASN A 679 13.96 7.22 -23.00
N SER A 680 14.22 8.34 -23.69
CA SER A 680 13.25 8.90 -24.63
C SER A 680 13.26 8.12 -25.95
N ILE A 681 12.06 7.81 -26.45
CA ILE A 681 11.87 7.26 -27.80
C ILE A 681 11.90 8.42 -28.80
N ASP A 682 12.55 8.24 -29.95
CA ASP A 682 12.51 9.25 -31.02
C ASP A 682 11.04 9.49 -31.44
N PRO A 683 10.55 10.74 -31.38
CA PRO A 683 9.17 11.07 -31.75
C PRO A 683 8.75 10.62 -33.14
N LYS A 684 9.69 10.48 -34.07
CA LYS A 684 9.43 10.02 -35.44
C LYS A 684 9.08 8.53 -35.52
N LEU A 685 9.40 7.75 -34.47
CA LEU A 685 9.11 6.32 -34.43
C LEU A 685 7.68 5.99 -34.00
N TYR A 686 6.96 6.96 -33.39
CA TYR A 686 5.60 6.69 -32.91
C TYR A 686 4.61 6.45 -34.05
N ASN A 687 3.96 5.28 -33.99
CA ASN A 687 2.95 4.87 -34.97
C ASN A 687 1.54 5.23 -34.52
N ILE A 688 1.32 5.24 -33.21
CA ILE A 688 0.00 5.41 -32.59
C ILE A 688 0.12 6.43 -31.46
N GLU A 689 -0.80 7.37 -31.41
CA GLU A 689 -1.02 8.24 -30.25
C GLU A 689 -2.23 7.73 -29.48
N VAL A 690 -2.05 7.43 -28.21
CA VAL A 690 -3.11 7.07 -27.26
C VAL A 690 -3.23 8.21 -26.26
N SER A 691 -4.38 8.85 -26.17
CA SER A 691 -4.59 9.96 -25.25
C SER A 691 -5.78 9.70 -24.33
N ASP A 692 -5.62 10.11 -23.06
CA ASP A 692 -6.67 10.15 -22.06
C ASP A 692 -6.95 11.61 -21.69
N LYS A 693 -8.18 12.05 -21.95
CA LYS A 693 -8.68 13.36 -21.50
C LYS A 693 -9.97 13.15 -20.73
N ASN A 694 -9.99 13.52 -19.45
CA ASN A 694 -11.15 13.34 -18.56
C ASN A 694 -11.66 11.89 -18.57
N LYS A 695 -10.74 10.92 -18.48
CA LYS A 695 -11.03 9.45 -18.54
C LYS A 695 -11.66 8.99 -19.88
N ASN A 696 -11.61 9.82 -20.92
CA ASN A 696 -11.99 9.47 -22.29
C ASN A 696 -10.75 9.12 -23.09
N TRP A 697 -10.56 7.82 -23.32
CA TRP A 697 -9.44 7.31 -24.09
C TRP A 697 -9.70 7.42 -25.59
N THR A 698 -8.78 8.01 -26.30
CA THR A 698 -8.84 8.18 -27.76
C THR A 698 -7.56 7.71 -28.42
N ILE A 699 -7.67 7.34 -29.71
CA ILE A 699 -6.53 6.89 -30.50
C ILE A 699 -6.44 7.71 -31.77
N LYS A 700 -5.21 8.06 -32.14
CA LYS A 700 -4.88 8.64 -33.44
C LYS A 700 -3.71 7.87 -34.06
N TYR A 701 -3.79 7.63 -35.36
CA TYR A 701 -2.68 7.03 -36.10
C TYR A 701 -1.76 8.17 -36.57
N LYS A 702 -0.46 7.99 -36.40
CA LYS A 702 0.55 8.91 -36.97
C LYS A 702 1.02 8.33 -38.30
N ASN A 703 0.92 9.13 -39.36
CA ASN A 703 1.35 8.78 -40.71
C ASN A 703 2.88 8.69 -40.80
#